data_6f56ba2cf58047c3e326e409368e96c5
#
_entry.id   6f56ba2cf58047c3e326e409368e96c5
#
_cell.length_a   1.000
_cell.length_b   1.000
_cell.length_c   1.000
_cell.angle_alpha   90.00
_cell.angle_beta   90.00
_cell.angle_gamma   90.00
#
_symmetry.space_group_name_H-M   'P 1'
#
loop_
_entity.id
_entity.type
_entity.pdbx_description
1 polymer ?
#
loop_
_entity_poly.entity_id
_entity_poly.type
_entity_poly.pdbx_seq_one_letter_code
_entity_poly.pdbx_strand_id
1 'polypeptide(L)'
;MKKQLPFIAIKNQVIFPNASDLIKVGKKRSLLAIDKAKSATGALKNKLFIAFFKEDTEEILDIDNLYKYGVLVDISSINIKNSVSYIDLTSSERYEIINIVEEEEDEKININVKDIEEEKNNDSQYDQLLIMRKRILDLIDFAIKKYKYSPDAYKPITDKQYEWIKLELSKQATNVKELENIFWSTVNHIGVSFELKEKYNLINTISLLDLYEKLANKISEKIRFVDLENTINSTMHGDLEEQQRDFMLREKMRQIRKMLNDNSEAKIKDVESDNEKQKKYPQYVLDAIKSEQARMASMMPSSPEANVSKTYIDLLLELPWRKISKEILDINNVRKILDKHHYGLEKPKERILEFISVLTHTKNKNSEETYLPIKGDKECFLDTKLFINKLGSSTNEAVNNIPILTLIGPPGVGKTTLAKSIAEALNRKFIKVSLGGVKDEAEIRGHRRTYVGAMPGKIINAIKKAGVSNPVILLDEIDKMSADFRGDPVSAMLEVLDPEQNANFQDHYLDLEYDLSKVLFIATANYYDSIPAPLIDRVEILELSTYTTIEKIQIAKNYLMPKIYEQNKLEKSQFKIDDKTIEFIIRNYTRESGVRELKRLLDSIARKIVVRILDGKIKKEFQVNIEVVKEFLGPIKFGEDENENIAQIGVVNGLAYTSYGGSTLAIEVTTFPGKEGLKLTGSLKDVMKESAQIALAYVRHNTKKFDIDFDFDNNSIHIHVPEGAVPKDGPSAGVTFTTSIISALSHKPVPANIGMTGEITLRGKVLPIGGLKEKSLAASQFGIKKIFIPFDNQRHLIDVPEEVKKEVEYVPVKYYDEIYNQIFLNNNSVEKDKNIKSKNKAK
;
A
#
# COMPACT_ATOMS: atom_id res chain seq x y z
N MET A 1 -9.96 -41.10 -15.77
CA MET A 1 -10.18 -41.57 -14.40
C MET A 1 -9.40 -40.72 -13.40
N LYS A 2 -9.90 -40.52 -12.17
CA LYS A 2 -9.10 -39.86 -11.12
C LYS A 2 -8.14 -40.86 -10.50
N LYS A 3 -6.87 -40.48 -10.38
CA LYS A 3 -5.80 -41.29 -9.76
C LYS A 3 -5.16 -40.47 -8.65
N GLN A 4 -4.89 -41.09 -7.50
CA GLN A 4 -4.11 -40.48 -6.43
C GLN A 4 -2.68 -41.07 -6.48
N LEU A 5 -1.70 -40.17 -6.56
CA LEU A 5 -0.29 -40.55 -6.75
C LEU A 5 0.60 -39.80 -5.75
N PRO A 6 1.67 -40.42 -5.25
CA PRO A 6 2.72 -39.65 -4.60
C PRO A 6 3.41 -38.74 -5.61
N PHE A 7 3.83 -37.53 -5.15
CA PHE A 7 4.39 -36.56 -6.09
C PHE A 7 5.55 -35.75 -5.54
N ILE A 8 6.34 -35.23 -6.47
CA ILE A 8 7.42 -34.26 -6.20
C ILE A 8 7.21 -33.05 -7.10
N ALA A 9 7.31 -31.84 -6.52
CA ALA A 9 7.34 -30.60 -7.28
C ALA A 9 8.80 -30.17 -7.49
N ILE A 10 9.20 -29.98 -8.75
CA ILE A 10 10.57 -29.61 -9.14
C ILE A 10 10.62 -28.18 -9.71
N LYS A 11 11.82 -27.58 -9.61
CA LYS A 11 12.17 -26.25 -10.11
C LYS A 11 13.31 -26.36 -11.13
N ASN A 12 13.40 -25.39 -12.01
CA ASN A 12 14.53 -25.23 -12.95
C ASN A 12 14.81 -26.43 -13.88
N GLN A 13 13.90 -27.38 -13.95
CA GLN A 13 13.98 -28.54 -14.82
C GLN A 13 12.57 -28.94 -15.28
N VAL A 14 12.45 -29.34 -16.53
CA VAL A 14 11.21 -29.88 -17.11
C VAL A 14 11.49 -31.26 -17.68
N ILE A 15 10.70 -32.23 -17.26
CA ILE A 15 10.75 -33.59 -17.77
C ILE A 15 9.59 -33.74 -18.75
N PHE A 16 9.90 -34.07 -19.98
CA PHE A 16 8.91 -34.36 -20.98
C PHE A 16 8.42 -35.80 -20.93
N PRO A 17 7.24 -36.13 -21.44
CA PRO A 17 6.84 -37.51 -21.63
C PRO A 17 7.84 -38.30 -22.49
N ASN A 18 7.92 -39.63 -22.28
CA ASN A 18 8.82 -40.55 -22.98
C ASN A 18 10.32 -40.18 -22.87
N ALA A 19 10.73 -39.56 -21.78
CA ALA A 19 12.14 -39.24 -21.48
C ALA A 19 12.67 -40.10 -20.35
N SER A 20 13.99 -40.30 -20.36
CA SER A 20 14.75 -40.76 -19.19
C SER A 20 15.55 -39.57 -18.65
N ASP A 21 15.38 -39.25 -17.39
CA ASP A 21 16.01 -38.09 -16.77
C ASP A 21 16.46 -38.35 -15.35
N LEU A 22 17.40 -37.55 -14.84
CA LEU A 22 17.97 -37.67 -13.51
C LEU A 22 17.57 -36.48 -12.67
N ILE A 23 16.90 -36.72 -11.55
CA ILE A 23 16.58 -35.65 -10.60
C ILE A 23 17.39 -35.78 -9.31
N LYS A 24 17.73 -34.62 -8.74
CA LYS A 24 18.40 -34.50 -7.45
C LYS A 24 17.38 -34.18 -6.37
N VAL A 25 17.28 -35.01 -5.36
CA VAL A 25 16.30 -34.89 -4.27
C VAL A 25 16.98 -34.82 -2.91
N GLY A 26 16.62 -33.80 -2.11
CA GLY A 26 17.19 -33.60 -0.76
C GLY A 26 16.16 -33.19 0.28
N LYS A 27 14.96 -32.79 -0.12
CA LYS A 27 13.91 -32.38 0.85
C LYS A 27 13.23 -33.62 1.46
N LYS A 28 13.00 -33.62 2.79
CA LYS A 28 12.39 -34.73 3.55
C LYS A 28 11.07 -35.20 2.92
N ARG A 29 10.20 -34.26 2.57
CA ARG A 29 8.91 -34.54 1.91
C ARG A 29 9.08 -35.33 0.59
N SER A 30 10.04 -34.94 -0.22
CA SER A 30 10.29 -35.61 -1.51
C SER A 30 10.83 -37.03 -1.34
N LEU A 31 11.60 -37.27 -0.29
CA LEU A 31 12.05 -38.61 0.08
C LEU A 31 10.88 -39.50 0.55
N LEU A 32 9.98 -38.96 1.35
CA LEU A 32 8.77 -39.66 1.78
C LEU A 32 7.84 -40.00 0.60
N ALA A 33 7.69 -39.10 -0.37
CA ALA A 33 6.92 -39.37 -1.58
C ALA A 33 7.54 -40.54 -2.39
N ILE A 34 8.86 -40.63 -2.46
CA ILE A 34 9.59 -41.73 -3.11
C ILE A 34 9.38 -43.07 -2.39
N ASP A 35 9.50 -43.07 -1.05
CA ASP A 35 9.29 -44.26 -0.23
C ASP A 35 7.86 -44.78 -0.36
N LYS A 36 6.89 -43.87 -0.41
CA LYS A 36 5.48 -44.18 -0.66
C LYS A 36 5.26 -44.75 -2.07
N ALA A 37 5.90 -44.22 -3.08
CA ALA A 37 5.86 -44.77 -4.45
C ALA A 37 6.43 -46.19 -4.53
N LYS A 38 7.51 -46.49 -3.79
CA LYS A 38 8.13 -47.85 -3.72
C LYS A 38 7.29 -48.84 -2.96
N SER A 39 6.65 -48.41 -1.86
CA SER A 39 5.82 -49.25 -1.02
C SER A 39 4.44 -49.52 -1.61
N ALA A 40 4.04 -48.82 -2.66
CA ALA A 40 2.80 -49.05 -3.36
C ALA A 40 2.73 -50.46 -3.98
N THR A 41 1.53 -51.00 -4.11
CA THR A 41 1.28 -52.34 -4.65
C THR A 41 0.57 -52.30 -6.00
N GLY A 42 0.73 -53.31 -6.84
CA GLY A 42 0.02 -53.46 -8.11
C GLY A 42 0.54 -52.47 -9.19
N ALA A 43 -0.38 -51.90 -9.96
CA ALA A 43 -0.06 -51.02 -11.12
C ALA A 43 0.55 -49.65 -10.72
N LEU A 44 0.52 -49.30 -9.45
CA LEU A 44 1.06 -48.03 -8.90
C LEU A 44 2.47 -48.21 -8.30
N LYS A 45 3.02 -49.36 -8.28
CA LYS A 45 4.38 -49.64 -7.75
C LYS A 45 5.43 -48.88 -8.54
N ASN A 46 6.30 -48.16 -7.83
CA ASN A 46 7.35 -47.29 -8.37
C ASN A 46 6.88 -46.08 -9.19
N LYS A 47 5.55 -45.80 -9.20
CA LYS A 47 5.02 -44.66 -9.93
C LYS A 47 5.03 -43.41 -9.08
N LEU A 48 5.58 -42.32 -9.63
CA LEU A 48 5.68 -41.02 -9.00
C LEU A 48 5.17 -39.98 -9.98
N PHE A 49 4.54 -38.94 -9.47
CA PHE A 49 4.10 -37.82 -10.29
C PHE A 49 5.03 -36.61 -10.13
N ILE A 50 5.47 -36.02 -11.22
CA ILE A 50 6.31 -34.81 -11.22
C ILE A 50 5.45 -33.60 -11.58
N ALA A 51 5.34 -32.67 -10.64
CA ALA A 51 4.75 -31.35 -10.84
C ALA A 51 5.83 -30.28 -11.03
N PHE A 52 5.50 -29.18 -11.64
CA PHE A 52 6.41 -28.08 -11.94
C PHE A 52 5.94 -26.79 -11.29
N PHE A 53 6.83 -26.06 -10.61
CA PHE A 53 6.53 -24.75 -10.06
C PHE A 53 6.44 -23.70 -11.19
N LYS A 54 5.52 -22.73 -11.03
CA LYS A 54 5.37 -21.60 -11.97
C LYS A 54 6.53 -20.60 -11.87
N GLU A 55 7.07 -20.41 -10.66
CA GLU A 55 8.18 -19.51 -10.40
C GLU A 55 9.29 -20.21 -9.62
N ASP A 56 10.54 -19.90 -9.96
CA ASP A 56 11.72 -20.55 -9.37
C ASP A 56 11.97 -20.12 -7.91
N THR A 57 11.44 -18.97 -7.50
CA THR A 57 11.54 -18.42 -6.13
C THR A 57 10.49 -18.98 -5.19
N GLU A 58 9.45 -19.64 -5.70
CA GLU A 58 8.30 -20.12 -4.91
C GLU A 58 8.71 -21.31 -4.02
N GLU A 59 8.44 -21.23 -2.72
CA GLU A 59 8.73 -22.28 -1.74
C GLU A 59 7.48 -22.95 -1.18
N ILE A 60 6.33 -22.29 -1.31
CA ILE A 60 5.05 -22.75 -0.78
C ILE A 60 4.44 -23.74 -1.75
N LEU A 61 4.17 -24.96 -1.27
CA LEU A 61 3.50 -25.96 -2.06
C LEU A 61 1.98 -25.77 -1.98
N ASP A 62 1.47 -25.03 -2.94
CA ASP A 62 0.05 -24.86 -3.17
C ASP A 62 -0.27 -25.14 -4.64
N ILE A 63 -1.52 -25.51 -4.93
CA ILE A 63 -1.96 -25.80 -6.30
C ILE A 63 -1.81 -24.58 -7.21
N ASP A 64 -2.04 -23.39 -6.66
CA ASP A 64 -1.94 -22.12 -7.40
C ASP A 64 -0.51 -21.79 -7.84
N ASN A 65 0.49 -22.38 -7.17
CA ASN A 65 1.91 -22.19 -7.44
C ASN A 65 2.48 -23.24 -8.40
N LEU A 66 1.66 -24.21 -8.80
CA LEU A 66 2.04 -25.26 -9.74
C LEU A 66 1.45 -25.01 -11.12
N TYR A 67 2.16 -25.48 -12.15
CA TYR A 67 1.57 -25.59 -13.48
C TYR A 67 0.43 -26.62 -13.48
N LYS A 68 -0.54 -26.42 -14.34
CA LYS A 68 -1.76 -27.22 -14.41
C LYS A 68 -1.51 -28.70 -14.79
N TYR A 69 -0.44 -28.96 -15.53
CA TYR A 69 -0.10 -30.29 -16.02
C TYR A 69 1.26 -30.72 -15.48
N GLY A 70 1.37 -32.00 -15.17
CA GLY A 70 2.62 -32.68 -14.79
C GLY A 70 2.75 -34.02 -15.48
N VAL A 71 3.82 -34.75 -15.15
CA VAL A 71 4.19 -35.98 -15.84
C VAL A 71 4.27 -37.16 -14.87
N LEU A 72 3.70 -38.29 -15.25
CA LEU A 72 3.86 -39.55 -14.53
C LEU A 72 5.20 -40.17 -14.87
N VAL A 73 5.94 -40.57 -13.86
CA VAL A 73 7.26 -41.20 -14.00
C VAL A 73 7.36 -42.53 -13.26
N ASP A 74 8.14 -43.41 -13.78
CA ASP A 74 8.56 -44.66 -13.14
C ASP A 74 9.97 -44.50 -12.57
N ILE A 75 10.17 -44.87 -11.32
CA ILE A 75 11.48 -44.84 -10.66
C ILE A 75 12.29 -46.05 -11.12
N SER A 76 13.37 -45.80 -11.90
CA SER A 76 14.24 -46.82 -12.44
C SER A 76 15.34 -47.22 -11.45
N SER A 77 16.06 -46.24 -10.92
CA SER A 77 17.11 -46.48 -9.91
C SER A 77 17.24 -45.31 -8.93
N ILE A 78 17.85 -45.58 -7.77
CA ILE A 78 18.17 -44.56 -6.78
C ILE A 78 19.59 -44.73 -6.31
N ASN A 79 20.39 -43.69 -6.47
CA ASN A 79 21.76 -43.62 -6.04
C ASN A 79 21.94 -42.54 -4.99
N ILE A 80 22.47 -42.90 -3.82
CA ILE A 80 22.71 -41.93 -2.74
C ILE A 80 24.18 -41.57 -2.69
N LYS A 81 24.52 -40.29 -2.89
CA LYS A 81 25.86 -39.72 -2.75
C LYS A 81 25.84 -38.49 -1.84
N ASN A 82 26.67 -38.44 -0.81
CA ASN A 82 26.83 -37.30 0.09
C ASN A 82 25.49 -36.80 0.68
N SER A 83 24.65 -37.68 1.18
CA SER A 83 23.34 -37.42 1.76
C SER A 83 22.31 -36.80 0.78
N VAL A 84 22.58 -36.91 -0.52
CA VAL A 84 21.68 -36.46 -1.59
C VAL A 84 21.29 -37.67 -2.42
N SER A 85 19.99 -37.84 -2.68
CA SER A 85 19.46 -38.89 -3.53
C SER A 85 19.39 -38.44 -4.99
N TYR A 86 19.98 -39.19 -5.85
CA TYR A 86 19.90 -39.07 -7.32
C TYR A 86 18.97 -40.16 -7.83
N ILE A 87 17.93 -39.78 -8.54
CA ILE A 87 16.88 -40.70 -8.97
C ILE A 87 16.81 -40.72 -10.47
N ASP A 88 17.02 -41.90 -11.06
CA ASP A 88 16.77 -42.11 -12.48
C ASP A 88 15.27 -42.35 -12.68
N LEU A 89 14.67 -41.58 -13.53
CA LEU A 89 13.24 -41.61 -13.83
C LEU A 89 13.00 -41.90 -15.29
N THR A 90 11.97 -42.64 -15.59
CA THR A 90 11.47 -42.82 -16.95
C THR A 90 10.03 -42.26 -16.97
N SER A 91 9.82 -41.25 -17.75
CA SER A 91 8.51 -40.59 -17.84
C SER A 91 7.60 -41.26 -18.84
N SER A 92 6.28 -41.23 -18.57
CA SER A 92 5.30 -41.87 -19.43
C SER A 92 4.29 -40.86 -20.03
N GLU A 93 3.28 -40.51 -19.29
CA GLU A 93 2.13 -39.71 -19.77
C GLU A 93 1.98 -38.41 -18.96
N ARG A 94 1.31 -37.41 -19.57
CA ARG A 94 0.88 -36.18 -18.89
C ARG A 94 -0.47 -36.36 -18.21
N TYR A 95 -0.65 -35.72 -17.06
CA TYR A 95 -1.93 -35.66 -16.34
C TYR A 95 -2.23 -34.25 -15.89
N GLU A 96 -3.52 -33.93 -15.79
CA GLU A 96 -4.00 -32.68 -15.22
C GLU A 96 -4.11 -32.81 -13.70
N ILE A 97 -3.56 -31.83 -13.00
CA ILE A 97 -3.63 -31.73 -11.54
C ILE A 97 -5.03 -31.26 -11.12
N ILE A 98 -5.65 -31.98 -10.17
CA ILE A 98 -6.96 -31.60 -9.61
C ILE A 98 -6.76 -30.87 -8.29
N ASN A 99 -6.12 -31.52 -7.32
CA ASN A 99 -5.85 -30.96 -6.00
C ASN A 99 -4.73 -31.73 -5.29
N ILE A 100 -4.08 -31.07 -4.35
CA ILE A 100 -3.10 -31.70 -3.46
C ILE A 100 -3.87 -32.29 -2.28
N VAL A 101 -3.49 -33.47 -1.83
CA VAL A 101 -4.12 -34.17 -0.69
C VAL A 101 -3.26 -33.95 0.54
N GLU A 102 -3.87 -33.41 1.60
CA GLU A 102 -3.24 -33.27 2.91
C GLU A 102 -3.51 -34.55 3.73
N GLU A 103 -2.48 -35.18 4.28
CA GLU A 103 -2.57 -36.30 5.21
C GLU A 103 -2.33 -35.81 6.65
N GLU A 104 -2.71 -36.59 7.67
CA GLU A 104 -2.78 -36.22 9.11
C GLU A 104 -1.46 -35.72 9.74
N GLU A 105 -0.32 -35.76 9.05
CA GLU A 105 0.99 -35.29 9.55
C GLU A 105 1.53 -34.02 8.86
N ASP A 106 0.67 -33.12 8.34
CA ASP A 106 1.07 -31.86 7.66
C ASP A 106 1.99 -32.01 6.42
N GLU A 107 2.22 -33.21 5.91
CA GLU A 107 3.07 -33.44 4.75
C GLU A 107 2.25 -33.66 3.47
N LYS A 108 2.25 -32.66 2.56
CA LYS A 108 1.59 -32.72 1.24
C LYS A 108 2.35 -33.68 0.29
N ILE A 109 2.14 -34.98 0.42
CA ILE A 109 2.89 -36.02 -0.32
C ILE A 109 2.12 -36.54 -1.54
N ASN A 110 0.77 -36.50 -1.50
CA ASN A 110 -0.09 -37.04 -2.55
C ASN A 110 -0.81 -35.95 -3.35
N ILE A 111 -1.06 -36.27 -4.61
CA ILE A 111 -1.78 -35.40 -5.54
C ILE A 111 -2.85 -36.23 -6.27
N ASN A 112 -4.02 -35.64 -6.46
CA ASN A 112 -5.05 -36.18 -7.31
C ASN A 112 -4.89 -35.66 -8.74
N VAL A 113 -4.83 -36.56 -9.67
CA VAL A 113 -4.68 -36.24 -11.11
C VAL A 113 -5.78 -36.91 -11.91
N LYS A 114 -6.11 -36.34 -13.07
CA LYS A 114 -7.00 -36.95 -14.06
C LYS A 114 -6.33 -37.00 -15.42
N ASP A 115 -6.80 -37.94 -16.21
CA ASP A 115 -6.40 -38.03 -17.63
C ASP A 115 -6.76 -36.70 -18.31
N ILE A 116 -5.91 -36.24 -19.23
CA ILE A 116 -6.19 -35.04 -20.04
C ILE A 116 -7.34 -35.42 -21.01
N GLU A 117 -8.41 -34.63 -20.99
CA GLU A 117 -9.50 -34.81 -21.96
C GLU A 117 -8.98 -34.38 -23.34
N GLU A 118 -8.71 -35.37 -24.21
CA GLU A 118 -8.39 -35.11 -25.59
C GLU A 118 -9.60 -34.50 -26.31
N GLU A 119 -9.38 -33.45 -27.09
CA GLU A 119 -10.40 -32.98 -28.05
C GLU A 119 -10.82 -34.14 -28.94
N LYS A 120 -12.15 -34.30 -29.14
CA LYS A 120 -12.67 -35.40 -29.95
C LYS A 120 -11.97 -35.43 -31.33
N ASN A 121 -11.14 -36.44 -31.51
CA ASN A 121 -10.36 -36.65 -32.71
C ASN A 121 -11.27 -36.88 -33.92
N ASN A 122 -11.35 -35.90 -34.83
CA ASN A 122 -11.89 -36.04 -36.16
C ASN A 122 -10.79 -36.47 -37.13
N ASP A 123 -11.10 -37.28 -38.15
CA ASP A 123 -10.19 -37.71 -39.18
C ASP A 123 -9.42 -36.56 -39.84
N SER A 124 -10.03 -35.37 -39.90
CA SER A 124 -9.42 -34.13 -40.38
C SER A 124 -8.22 -33.65 -39.53
N GLN A 125 -8.23 -33.91 -38.22
CA GLN A 125 -7.12 -33.50 -37.33
C GLN A 125 -5.91 -34.41 -37.47
N TYR A 126 -6.13 -35.70 -37.70
CA TYR A 126 -5.07 -36.66 -37.94
C TYR A 126 -4.30 -36.31 -39.24
N ASP A 127 -4.99 -35.97 -40.31
CA ASP A 127 -4.36 -35.54 -41.58
C ASP A 127 -3.55 -34.25 -41.41
N GLN A 128 -4.07 -33.28 -40.64
CA GLN A 128 -3.34 -32.05 -40.36
C GLN A 128 -2.06 -32.32 -39.57
N LEU A 129 -2.07 -33.22 -38.61
CA LEU A 129 -0.88 -33.63 -37.85
C LEU A 129 0.17 -34.32 -38.75
N LEU A 130 -0.26 -35.14 -39.70
CA LEU A 130 0.63 -35.76 -40.68
C LEU A 130 1.28 -34.73 -41.59
N ILE A 131 0.55 -33.70 -42.00
CA ILE A 131 1.06 -32.58 -42.81
C ILE A 131 2.12 -31.81 -42.00
N MET A 132 1.81 -31.45 -40.74
CA MET A 132 2.75 -30.74 -39.88
C MET A 132 4.03 -31.56 -39.58
N ARG A 133 3.89 -32.85 -39.33
CA ARG A 133 5.01 -33.76 -39.17
C ARG A 133 5.91 -33.80 -40.41
N LYS A 134 5.30 -33.88 -41.58
CA LYS A 134 6.03 -33.83 -42.88
C LYS A 134 6.75 -32.49 -43.05
N ARG A 135 6.11 -31.36 -42.69
CA ARG A 135 6.73 -30.04 -42.71
C ARG A 135 8.00 -29.97 -41.84
N ILE A 136 7.99 -30.60 -40.67
CA ILE A 136 9.16 -30.65 -39.81
C ILE A 136 10.27 -31.48 -40.45
N LEU A 137 9.93 -32.63 -41.02
CA LEU A 137 10.93 -33.44 -41.77
C LEU A 137 11.53 -32.65 -42.93
N ASP A 138 10.73 -31.94 -43.70
CA ASP A 138 11.20 -31.12 -44.82
C ASP A 138 12.14 -29.99 -44.37
N LEU A 139 11.83 -29.34 -43.24
CA LEU A 139 12.68 -28.32 -42.61
C LEU A 139 14.02 -28.90 -42.16
N ILE A 140 14.02 -30.06 -41.56
CA ILE A 140 15.22 -30.77 -41.14
C ILE A 140 16.05 -31.21 -42.33
N ASP A 141 15.44 -31.81 -43.34
CA ASP A 141 16.11 -32.20 -44.58
C ASP A 141 16.71 -31.03 -45.35
N PHE A 142 15.99 -29.89 -45.37
CA PHE A 142 16.48 -28.63 -45.91
C PHE A 142 17.76 -28.16 -45.18
N ALA A 143 17.68 -28.12 -43.84
CA ALA A 143 18.82 -27.71 -43.00
C ALA A 143 20.06 -28.54 -43.25
N ILE A 144 19.92 -29.85 -43.34
CA ILE A 144 21.04 -30.74 -43.56
C ILE A 144 21.64 -30.63 -44.97
N LYS A 145 20.81 -30.62 -46.00
CA LYS A 145 21.30 -30.39 -47.37
C LYS A 145 22.10 -29.11 -47.46
N LYS A 146 21.64 -28.09 -46.75
CA LYS A 146 22.28 -26.76 -46.77
C LYS A 146 23.60 -26.74 -45.99
N TYR A 147 23.66 -27.42 -44.83
CA TYR A 147 24.82 -27.38 -43.93
C TYR A 147 25.68 -28.64 -43.93
N LYS A 148 25.53 -29.50 -44.95
CA LYS A 148 26.26 -30.80 -45.06
C LYS A 148 27.76 -30.69 -44.87
N TYR A 149 28.35 -29.58 -45.29
CA TYR A 149 29.81 -29.37 -45.21
C TYR A 149 30.24 -28.37 -44.14
N SER A 150 29.29 -27.92 -43.31
CA SER A 150 29.59 -27.02 -42.19
C SER A 150 30.07 -27.81 -40.95
N PRO A 151 31.03 -27.27 -40.15
CA PRO A 151 31.36 -27.86 -38.85
C PRO A 151 30.14 -28.01 -37.94
N ASP A 152 30.11 -29.02 -37.09
CA ASP A 152 28.96 -29.28 -36.20
C ASP A 152 28.58 -28.11 -35.30
N ALA A 153 29.56 -27.25 -34.96
CA ALA A 153 29.28 -26.00 -34.21
C ALA A 153 28.38 -25.02 -34.93
N TYR A 154 28.28 -25.11 -36.26
CA TYR A 154 27.51 -24.22 -37.12
C TYR A 154 26.29 -24.89 -37.77
N LYS A 155 25.89 -26.05 -37.26
CA LYS A 155 24.68 -26.75 -37.71
C LYS A 155 23.50 -26.46 -36.73
N PRO A 156 22.27 -26.30 -37.23
CA PRO A 156 21.11 -26.11 -36.36
C PRO A 156 20.82 -27.33 -35.48
N ILE A 157 21.16 -28.51 -35.98
CA ILE A 157 21.02 -29.83 -35.34
C ILE A 157 22.24 -30.64 -35.70
N THR A 158 22.83 -31.36 -34.77
CA THR A 158 24.00 -32.23 -35.03
C THR A 158 23.61 -33.42 -35.90
N ASP A 159 24.57 -33.98 -36.68
CA ASP A 159 24.27 -35.10 -37.59
C ASP A 159 23.69 -36.32 -36.81
N LYS A 160 24.14 -36.61 -35.61
CA LYS A 160 23.60 -37.69 -34.77
C LYS A 160 22.15 -37.41 -34.32
N GLN A 161 21.85 -36.16 -33.90
CA GLN A 161 20.47 -35.80 -33.56
C GLN A 161 19.55 -35.86 -34.75
N TYR A 162 20.04 -35.49 -35.94
CA TYR A 162 19.26 -35.50 -37.14
C TYR A 162 18.87 -36.94 -37.57
N GLU A 163 19.84 -37.85 -37.65
CA GLU A 163 19.53 -39.24 -38.02
C GLU A 163 18.49 -39.83 -37.06
N TRP A 164 18.61 -39.52 -35.79
CA TRP A 164 17.68 -40.00 -34.80
C TRP A 164 16.29 -39.39 -34.97
N ILE A 165 16.19 -38.05 -35.11
CA ILE A 165 14.93 -37.34 -35.32
C ILE A 165 14.24 -37.81 -36.60
N LYS A 166 15.00 -38.01 -37.67
CA LYS A 166 14.47 -38.53 -38.93
C LYS A 166 13.90 -39.91 -38.76
N LEU A 167 14.58 -40.77 -38.03
CA LEU A 167 14.13 -42.15 -37.73
C LEU A 167 12.80 -42.08 -36.95
N GLU A 168 12.75 -41.26 -35.88
CA GLU A 168 11.56 -41.12 -35.06
C GLU A 168 10.37 -40.57 -35.86
N LEU A 169 10.57 -39.47 -36.57
CA LEU A 169 9.54 -38.86 -37.38
C LEU A 169 9.14 -39.71 -38.62
N SER A 170 9.86 -40.72 -38.98
CA SER A 170 9.54 -41.66 -40.06
C SER A 170 8.78 -42.90 -39.60
N LYS A 171 8.62 -43.13 -38.31
CA LYS A 171 7.86 -44.25 -37.74
C LYS A 171 6.40 -44.19 -38.20
N GLN A 172 5.85 -45.37 -38.55
CA GLN A 172 4.42 -45.45 -38.85
C GLN A 172 3.60 -45.15 -37.63
N ALA A 173 2.56 -44.31 -37.75
CA ALA A 173 1.61 -44.01 -36.69
C ALA A 173 0.22 -44.35 -37.24
N THR A 174 -0.61 -45.01 -36.48
CA THR A 174 -1.95 -45.43 -36.86
C THR A 174 -3.04 -44.61 -36.14
N ASN A 175 -2.66 -43.89 -35.14
CA ASN A 175 -3.57 -43.08 -34.31
C ASN A 175 -2.84 -41.84 -33.75
N VAL A 176 -3.65 -40.92 -33.18
CA VAL A 176 -3.18 -39.64 -32.66
C VAL A 176 -2.25 -39.85 -31.43
N LYS A 177 -2.49 -40.86 -30.60
CA LYS A 177 -1.63 -41.16 -29.45
C LYS A 177 -0.22 -41.59 -29.87
N GLU A 178 -0.09 -42.33 -30.95
CA GLU A 178 1.22 -42.66 -31.50
C GLU A 178 1.93 -41.42 -32.06
N LEU A 179 1.23 -40.47 -32.65
CA LEU A 179 1.78 -39.19 -33.11
C LEU A 179 2.23 -38.36 -31.93
N GLU A 180 1.49 -38.37 -30.83
CA GLU A 180 1.92 -37.68 -29.58
C GLU A 180 3.19 -38.31 -29.02
N ASN A 181 3.30 -39.62 -28.99
CA ASN A 181 4.50 -40.28 -28.52
C ASN A 181 5.73 -39.95 -29.40
N ILE A 182 5.56 -39.93 -30.72
CA ILE A 182 6.61 -39.54 -31.68
C ILE A 182 6.99 -38.06 -31.46
N PHE A 183 6.03 -37.19 -31.18
CA PHE A 183 6.30 -35.79 -30.86
C PHE A 183 7.19 -35.63 -29.62
N TRP A 184 6.80 -36.24 -28.48
CA TRP A 184 7.56 -36.13 -27.24
C TRP A 184 8.96 -36.76 -27.37
N SER A 185 9.08 -37.91 -28.04
CA SER A 185 10.35 -38.52 -28.37
C SER A 185 11.26 -37.56 -29.18
N THR A 186 10.68 -36.89 -30.17
CA THR A 186 11.40 -35.89 -30.97
C THR A 186 11.86 -34.69 -30.18
N VAL A 187 10.95 -34.12 -29.35
CA VAL A 187 11.25 -32.95 -28.49
C VAL A 187 12.35 -33.28 -27.48
N ASN A 188 12.36 -34.48 -26.92
CA ASN A 188 13.41 -34.91 -25.98
C ASN A 188 14.82 -34.81 -26.58
N HIS A 189 14.97 -35.06 -27.87
CA HIS A 189 16.26 -34.95 -28.54
C HIS A 189 16.63 -33.52 -28.95
N ILE A 190 15.61 -32.67 -29.21
CA ILE A 190 15.76 -31.25 -29.55
C ILE A 190 15.68 -30.35 -28.32
N GLY A 191 15.22 -30.90 -27.19
CA GLY A 191 14.84 -30.16 -25.99
C GLY A 191 15.94 -29.27 -25.38
N VAL A 192 17.20 -29.55 -25.62
CA VAL A 192 18.33 -28.68 -25.21
C VAL A 192 18.26 -27.31 -25.88
N SER A 193 17.51 -27.16 -26.98
CA SER A 193 17.35 -25.92 -27.75
C SER A 193 16.24 -25.01 -27.27
N PHE A 194 15.41 -25.49 -26.34
CA PHE A 194 14.32 -24.71 -25.77
C PHE A 194 14.74 -24.04 -24.45
N GLU A 195 14.33 -22.79 -24.26
CA GLU A 195 14.45 -22.13 -22.98
C GLU A 195 13.50 -22.76 -21.94
N LEU A 196 13.80 -22.59 -20.64
CA LEU A 196 13.02 -23.21 -19.57
C LEU A 196 11.53 -22.83 -19.63
N LYS A 197 11.21 -21.56 -19.90
CA LYS A 197 9.82 -21.08 -20.08
C LYS A 197 9.13 -21.72 -21.28
N GLU A 198 9.85 -21.92 -22.37
CA GLU A 198 9.32 -22.60 -23.56
C GLU A 198 9.02 -24.06 -23.26
N LYS A 199 9.88 -24.76 -22.49
CA LYS A 199 9.66 -26.15 -22.04
C LYS A 199 8.38 -26.27 -21.20
N TYR A 200 8.17 -25.34 -20.25
CA TYR A 200 6.92 -25.29 -19.49
C TYR A 200 5.69 -25.05 -20.37
N ASN A 201 5.80 -24.17 -21.36
CA ASN A 201 4.71 -23.90 -22.29
C ASN A 201 4.36 -25.15 -23.15
N LEU A 202 5.33 -25.97 -23.53
CA LEU A 202 5.06 -27.21 -24.25
C LEU A 202 4.28 -28.19 -23.36
N ILE A 203 4.68 -28.41 -22.11
CA ILE A 203 3.97 -29.31 -21.17
C ILE A 203 2.53 -28.84 -20.94
N ASN A 204 2.28 -27.54 -20.90
CA ASN A 204 0.95 -26.96 -20.62
C ASN A 204 0.06 -26.82 -21.88
N THR A 205 0.57 -27.15 -23.07
CA THR A 205 -0.22 -27.09 -24.31
C THR A 205 -0.98 -28.41 -24.48
N ILE A 206 -2.31 -28.34 -24.65
CA ILE A 206 -3.18 -29.53 -24.81
C ILE A 206 -3.21 -29.98 -26.27
N SER A 207 -3.44 -29.02 -27.19
CA SER A 207 -3.56 -29.29 -28.62
C SER A 207 -2.29 -29.84 -29.21
N LEU A 208 -2.33 -31.05 -29.75
CA LEU A 208 -1.18 -31.68 -30.39
C LEU A 208 -0.76 -30.94 -31.67
N LEU A 209 -1.72 -30.33 -32.35
CA LEU A 209 -1.44 -29.52 -33.54
C LEU A 209 -0.60 -28.29 -33.19
N ASP A 210 -0.97 -27.57 -32.11
CA ASP A 210 -0.22 -26.42 -31.60
C ASP A 210 1.18 -26.80 -31.13
N LEU A 211 1.32 -28.00 -30.57
CA LEU A 211 2.63 -28.55 -30.16
C LEU A 211 3.54 -28.75 -31.38
N TYR A 212 3.04 -29.40 -32.46
CA TYR A 212 3.80 -29.58 -33.70
C TYR A 212 4.12 -28.24 -34.38
N GLU A 213 3.20 -27.26 -34.33
CA GLU A 213 3.43 -25.92 -34.87
C GLU A 213 4.54 -25.18 -34.11
N LYS A 214 4.51 -25.19 -32.79
CA LYS A 214 5.56 -24.62 -31.94
C LYS A 214 6.91 -25.23 -32.22
N LEU A 215 6.97 -26.53 -32.42
CA LEU A 215 8.21 -27.23 -32.76
C LEU A 215 8.72 -26.81 -34.15
N ALA A 216 7.85 -26.75 -35.17
CA ALA A 216 8.21 -26.31 -36.51
C ALA A 216 8.74 -24.88 -36.55
N ASN A 217 8.10 -23.98 -35.79
CA ASN A 217 8.50 -22.58 -35.65
C ASN A 217 9.87 -22.46 -34.97
N LYS A 218 10.13 -23.24 -33.91
CA LYS A 218 11.42 -23.24 -33.22
C LYS A 218 12.56 -23.77 -34.08
N ILE A 219 12.31 -24.82 -34.86
CA ILE A 219 13.30 -25.35 -35.82
C ILE A 219 13.58 -24.29 -36.89
N SER A 220 12.56 -23.64 -37.45
CA SER A 220 12.70 -22.56 -38.43
C SER A 220 13.53 -21.40 -37.91
N GLU A 221 13.24 -20.96 -36.67
CA GLU A 221 14.00 -19.92 -35.98
C GLU A 221 15.49 -20.28 -35.87
N LYS A 222 15.78 -21.53 -35.44
CA LYS A 222 17.14 -22.02 -35.30
C LYS A 222 17.89 -22.11 -36.63
N ILE A 223 17.22 -22.53 -37.70
CA ILE A 223 17.78 -22.52 -39.05
C ILE A 223 18.15 -21.11 -39.50
N ARG A 224 17.24 -20.12 -39.27
CA ARG A 224 17.53 -18.71 -39.61
C ARG A 224 18.70 -18.14 -38.83
N PHE A 225 18.81 -18.49 -37.54
CA PHE A 225 19.91 -18.05 -36.69
C PHE A 225 21.26 -18.57 -37.23
N VAL A 226 21.33 -19.88 -37.58
CA VAL A 226 22.54 -20.49 -38.15
C VAL A 226 22.87 -19.98 -39.55
N ASP A 227 21.87 -19.67 -40.36
CA ASP A 227 22.05 -18.99 -41.66
C ASP A 227 22.80 -17.68 -41.51
N LEU A 228 22.36 -16.90 -40.54
CA LEU A 228 22.94 -15.59 -40.22
C LEU A 228 24.41 -15.76 -39.80
N GLU A 229 24.65 -16.71 -38.90
CA GLU A 229 25.96 -17.01 -38.30
C GLU A 229 26.94 -17.50 -39.40
N ASN A 230 26.48 -18.38 -40.28
CA ASN A 230 27.30 -18.87 -41.39
C ASN A 230 27.57 -17.77 -42.45
N THR A 231 26.58 -16.89 -42.75
CA THR A 231 26.77 -15.76 -43.67
C THR A 231 27.83 -14.78 -43.12
N ILE A 232 27.83 -14.57 -41.81
CA ILE A 232 28.79 -13.70 -41.12
C ILE A 232 30.19 -14.31 -41.16
N ASN A 233 30.33 -15.63 -40.95
CA ASN A 233 31.62 -16.28 -40.92
C ASN A 233 32.24 -16.42 -42.32
N SER A 234 31.44 -16.60 -43.39
CA SER A 234 31.92 -16.66 -44.75
C SER A 234 32.47 -15.29 -45.23
N THR A 235 31.97 -14.18 -44.72
CA THR A 235 32.51 -12.83 -44.99
C THR A 235 33.78 -12.50 -44.18
N MET A 236 34.09 -13.27 -43.13
CA MET A 236 35.27 -13.04 -42.27
C MET A 236 36.57 -13.71 -42.78
N HIS A 237 36.53 -14.57 -43.78
CA HIS A 237 37.73 -15.28 -44.32
C HIS A 237 38.47 -14.55 -45.47
N GLY A 238 38.07 -13.32 -45.84
CA GLY A 238 38.82 -12.47 -46.75
C GLY A 238 39.70 -11.49 -45.98
N ASP A 239 40.97 -11.35 -46.36
CA ASP A 239 41.96 -10.43 -45.80
C ASP A 239 41.41 -8.98 -45.68
N LEU A 240 40.95 -8.59 -44.50
CA LEU A 240 40.49 -7.23 -44.24
C LEU A 240 41.23 -6.62 -43.07
N GLU A 241 41.76 -5.42 -43.24
CA GLU A 241 42.49 -4.62 -42.26
C GLU A 241 41.69 -4.49 -40.94
N GLU A 242 42.40 -4.38 -39.81
CA GLU A 242 41.87 -4.32 -38.45
C GLU A 242 40.72 -3.31 -38.28
N GLN A 243 40.70 -2.22 -39.04
CA GLN A 243 39.63 -1.19 -39.02
C GLN A 243 38.33 -1.69 -39.65
N GLN A 244 38.39 -2.51 -40.71
CA GLN A 244 37.18 -3.11 -41.29
C GLN A 244 36.61 -4.21 -40.43
N ARG A 245 37.45 -4.92 -39.69
CA ARG A 245 37.03 -5.95 -38.71
C ARG A 245 36.24 -5.36 -37.57
N ASP A 246 36.67 -4.24 -37.04
CA ASP A 246 35.97 -3.53 -35.99
C ASP A 246 34.64 -2.94 -36.47
N PHE A 247 34.58 -2.40 -37.68
CA PHE A 247 33.34 -1.93 -38.30
C PHE A 247 32.35 -3.07 -38.54
N MET A 248 32.79 -4.20 -39.03
CA MET A 248 31.95 -5.39 -39.24
C MET A 248 31.46 -6.00 -37.92
N LEU A 249 32.27 -6.01 -36.88
CA LEU A 249 31.87 -6.46 -35.55
C LEU A 249 30.78 -5.53 -34.98
N ARG A 250 30.90 -4.21 -35.15
CA ARG A 250 29.89 -3.25 -34.78
C ARG A 250 28.58 -3.40 -35.55
N GLU A 251 28.62 -3.63 -36.85
CA GLU A 251 27.44 -3.87 -37.69
C GLU A 251 26.80 -5.26 -37.37
N LYS A 252 27.58 -6.29 -37.06
CA LYS A 252 27.11 -7.59 -36.56
C LYS A 252 26.36 -7.44 -35.24
N MET A 253 26.93 -6.71 -34.29
CA MET A 253 26.28 -6.40 -33.03
C MET A 253 24.97 -5.61 -33.25
N ARG A 254 24.95 -4.68 -34.20
CA ARG A 254 23.76 -3.91 -34.54
C ARG A 254 22.65 -4.77 -35.13
N GLN A 255 22.99 -5.75 -35.98
CA GLN A 255 22.02 -6.68 -36.56
C GLN A 255 21.49 -7.69 -35.53
N ILE A 256 22.33 -8.19 -34.62
CA ILE A 256 21.93 -9.05 -33.52
C ILE A 256 20.99 -8.29 -32.57
N ARG A 257 21.28 -7.04 -32.25
CA ARG A 257 20.37 -6.16 -31.47
C ARG A 257 19.02 -5.97 -32.14
N LYS A 258 18.98 -5.80 -33.47
CA LYS A 258 17.72 -5.70 -34.24
C LYS A 258 16.90 -7.00 -34.18
N MET A 259 17.54 -8.16 -34.13
CA MET A 259 16.87 -9.46 -34.04
C MET A 259 16.39 -9.83 -32.63
N LEU A 260 17.08 -9.34 -31.62
CA LEU A 260 16.70 -9.54 -30.21
C LEU A 260 15.49 -8.67 -29.77
N ASN A 261 14.85 -7.95 -30.71
CA ASN A 261 13.72 -7.05 -30.41
C ASN A 261 14.01 -6.14 -29.20
N ASP A 262 15.14 -5.40 -29.26
CA ASP A 262 15.45 -4.48 -28.19
C ASP A 262 14.43 -3.34 -28.21
N ASN A 263 13.43 -3.48 -27.34
CA ASN A 263 12.27 -2.57 -27.24
C ASN A 263 12.70 -1.09 -27.09
N SER A 264 13.89 -0.84 -26.53
CA SER A 264 14.45 0.50 -26.36
C SER A 264 14.86 1.13 -27.69
N GLU A 265 15.59 0.40 -28.56
CA GLU A 265 15.98 0.93 -29.89
C GLU A 265 14.77 1.14 -30.80
N ALA A 266 13.77 0.27 -30.74
CA ALA A 266 12.52 0.43 -31.48
C ALA A 266 11.76 1.67 -31.03
N LYS A 267 11.66 1.91 -29.73
CA LYS A 267 11.02 3.12 -29.17
C LYS A 267 11.74 4.40 -29.56
N ILE A 268 13.07 4.39 -29.60
CA ILE A 268 13.87 5.57 -29.95
C ILE A 268 13.75 5.90 -31.43
N LYS A 269 13.82 4.90 -32.34
CA LYS A 269 13.61 5.12 -33.78
C LYS A 269 12.21 5.63 -34.07
N ASP A 270 11.23 5.18 -33.31
CA ASP A 270 9.86 5.65 -33.38
C ASP A 270 9.75 7.14 -32.99
N VAL A 271 10.53 7.59 -32.00
CA VAL A 271 10.59 9.01 -31.58
C VAL A 271 11.37 9.85 -32.59
N GLU A 272 12.49 9.37 -33.15
CA GLU A 272 13.31 10.09 -34.10
C GLU A 272 12.64 10.26 -35.50
N SER A 273 11.79 9.29 -35.88
CA SER A 273 11.13 9.31 -37.19
C SER A 273 9.84 10.13 -37.22
N ASP A 274 9.28 10.50 -36.05
CA ASP A 274 7.98 11.17 -35.93
C ASP A 274 8.13 12.55 -35.25
N ASN A 275 8.00 13.61 -36.07
CA ASN A 275 8.05 14.99 -35.57
C ASN A 275 7.03 15.31 -34.48
N GLU A 276 5.88 14.60 -34.43
CA GLU A 276 4.89 14.78 -33.36
C GLU A 276 5.33 14.13 -32.06
N LYS A 277 6.00 12.97 -32.14
CA LYS A 277 6.57 12.30 -30.99
C LYS A 277 7.77 13.03 -30.41
N GLN A 278 8.61 13.67 -31.26
CA GLN A 278 9.73 14.52 -30.83
C GLN A 278 9.26 15.71 -29.98
N LYS A 279 8.12 16.32 -30.28
CA LYS A 279 7.55 17.44 -29.52
C LYS A 279 7.22 17.06 -28.06
N LYS A 280 7.06 15.76 -27.76
CA LYS A 280 6.83 15.24 -26.41
C LYS A 280 8.04 15.42 -25.49
N TYR A 281 9.24 15.44 -26.06
CA TYR A 281 10.49 15.50 -25.30
C TYR A 281 11.16 16.87 -25.44
N PRO A 282 11.69 17.45 -24.34
CA PRO A 282 12.58 18.61 -24.41
C PRO A 282 13.85 18.28 -25.19
N GLN A 283 14.47 19.29 -25.83
CA GLN A 283 15.66 19.08 -26.67
C GLN A 283 16.83 18.48 -25.86
N TYR A 284 17.08 18.98 -24.65
CA TYR A 284 18.16 18.48 -23.79
C TYR A 284 17.99 17.01 -23.40
N VAL A 285 16.73 16.53 -23.32
CA VAL A 285 16.45 15.10 -23.05
C VAL A 285 16.78 14.26 -24.28
N LEU A 286 16.42 14.74 -25.47
CA LEU A 286 16.78 14.04 -26.71
C LEU A 286 18.30 13.99 -26.91
N ASP A 287 19.00 15.05 -26.55
CA ASP A 287 20.47 15.12 -26.63
C ASP A 287 21.12 14.18 -25.59
N ALA A 288 20.54 14.10 -24.38
CA ALA A 288 20.99 13.14 -23.36
C ALA A 288 20.77 11.68 -23.80
N ILE A 289 19.60 11.36 -24.40
CA ILE A 289 19.32 10.05 -24.96
C ILE A 289 20.34 9.68 -26.04
N LYS A 290 20.64 10.60 -26.99
CA LYS A 290 21.61 10.36 -28.05
C LYS A 290 23.02 10.15 -27.49
N SER A 291 23.43 10.96 -26.53
CA SER A 291 24.73 10.84 -25.86
C SER A 291 24.89 9.47 -25.19
N GLU A 292 23.87 9.08 -24.41
CA GLU A 292 23.91 7.80 -23.70
C GLU A 292 23.80 6.59 -24.64
N GLN A 293 23.11 6.72 -25.79
CA GLN A 293 23.14 5.72 -26.84
C GLN A 293 24.51 5.56 -27.47
N ALA A 294 25.19 6.67 -27.79
CA ALA A 294 26.54 6.64 -28.34
C ALA A 294 27.51 5.97 -27.35
N ARG A 295 27.35 6.25 -26.06
CA ARG A 295 28.10 5.61 -24.99
C ARG A 295 27.81 4.10 -24.90
N MET A 296 26.53 3.71 -24.90
CA MET A 296 26.12 2.30 -24.89
C MET A 296 26.61 1.55 -26.12
N ALA A 297 26.67 2.19 -27.29
CA ALA A 297 27.17 1.56 -28.53
C ALA A 297 28.65 1.20 -28.46
N SER A 298 29.44 1.89 -27.63
CA SER A 298 30.88 1.60 -27.40
C SER A 298 31.12 0.53 -26.34
N MET A 299 30.10 0.10 -25.59
CA MET A 299 30.22 -0.88 -24.51
C MET A 299 29.88 -2.30 -24.97
N MET A 300 30.39 -3.30 -24.25
CA MET A 300 29.97 -4.68 -24.46
C MET A 300 28.49 -4.87 -24.02
N PRO A 301 27.66 -5.52 -24.84
CA PRO A 301 26.22 -5.67 -24.55
C PRO A 301 25.89 -6.37 -23.24
N SER A 302 26.78 -7.23 -22.78
CA SER A 302 26.65 -8.01 -21.53
C SER A 302 27.25 -7.31 -20.31
N SER A 303 27.80 -6.10 -20.45
CA SER A 303 28.41 -5.39 -19.32
C SER A 303 27.32 -4.83 -18.38
N PRO A 304 27.55 -4.85 -17.06
CA PRO A 304 26.65 -4.21 -16.09
C PRO A 304 26.38 -2.74 -16.42
N GLU A 305 27.37 -2.02 -16.93
CA GLU A 305 27.28 -0.62 -17.33
C GLU A 305 26.33 -0.40 -18.50
N ALA A 306 26.30 -1.30 -19.50
CA ALA A 306 25.35 -1.23 -20.60
C ALA A 306 23.90 -1.39 -20.11
N ASN A 307 23.66 -2.24 -19.12
CA ASN A 307 22.35 -2.39 -18.48
C ASN A 307 21.94 -1.11 -17.71
N VAL A 308 22.87 -0.47 -17.01
CA VAL A 308 22.59 0.82 -16.35
C VAL A 308 22.21 1.88 -17.38
N SER A 309 22.98 2.02 -18.48
CA SER A 309 22.66 2.96 -19.55
C SER A 309 21.32 2.65 -20.22
N LYS A 310 20.98 1.38 -20.41
CA LYS A 310 19.71 0.95 -20.96
C LYS A 310 18.54 1.33 -20.05
N THR A 311 18.62 1.01 -18.76
CA THR A 311 17.57 1.36 -17.79
C THR A 311 17.38 2.85 -17.64
N TYR A 312 18.45 3.63 -17.80
CA TYR A 312 18.40 5.07 -17.82
C TYR A 312 17.67 5.62 -19.05
N ILE A 313 18.00 5.13 -20.25
CA ILE A 313 17.31 5.51 -21.49
C ILE A 313 15.82 5.15 -21.40
N ASP A 314 15.50 3.95 -20.92
CA ASP A 314 14.11 3.53 -20.70
C ASP A 314 13.37 4.47 -19.74
N LEU A 315 14.02 4.91 -18.66
CA LEU A 315 13.43 5.91 -17.74
C LEU A 315 13.16 7.22 -18.45
N LEU A 316 14.12 7.76 -19.24
CA LEU A 316 13.95 9.01 -20.00
C LEU A 316 12.79 8.94 -20.99
N LEU A 317 12.60 7.78 -21.64
CA LEU A 317 11.50 7.55 -22.58
C LEU A 317 10.14 7.36 -21.90
N GLU A 318 10.13 6.80 -20.69
CA GLU A 318 8.89 6.54 -19.94
C GLU A 318 8.38 7.76 -19.19
N LEU A 319 9.25 8.73 -18.85
CA LEU A 319 8.82 9.95 -18.18
C LEU A 319 7.91 10.80 -19.08
N PRO A 320 6.82 11.35 -18.52
CA PRO A 320 5.84 12.11 -19.28
C PRO A 320 6.23 13.58 -19.44
N TRP A 321 7.39 13.86 -20.02
CA TRP A 321 8.01 15.20 -20.04
C TRP A 321 7.04 16.37 -20.28
N ARG A 322 6.30 16.40 -21.35
CA ARG A 322 5.37 17.49 -21.72
C ARG A 322 3.92 17.05 -21.69
N LYS A 323 3.67 15.80 -21.28
CA LYS A 323 2.33 15.22 -21.28
C LYS A 323 1.57 15.64 -20.02
N ILE A 324 0.43 16.31 -20.20
CA ILE A 324 -0.47 16.72 -19.11
C ILE A 324 -1.86 16.10 -19.32
N SER A 325 -2.58 15.83 -18.24
CA SER A 325 -3.99 15.45 -18.27
C SER A 325 -4.87 16.69 -18.48
N LYS A 326 -6.00 16.50 -19.19
CA LYS A 326 -7.01 17.55 -19.35
C LYS A 326 -7.63 17.87 -17.99
N GLU A 327 -7.46 19.09 -17.55
CA GLU A 327 -8.00 19.56 -16.27
C GLU A 327 -9.45 20.06 -16.40
N ILE A 328 -10.22 19.86 -15.36
CA ILE A 328 -11.55 20.42 -15.19
C ILE A 328 -11.49 21.44 -14.04
N LEU A 329 -11.53 22.72 -14.37
CA LEU A 329 -11.44 23.82 -13.42
C LEU A 329 -12.83 24.45 -13.19
N ASP A 330 -13.84 23.61 -12.94
CA ASP A 330 -15.19 24.02 -12.61
C ASP A 330 -15.44 23.89 -11.10
N ILE A 331 -15.57 25.02 -10.42
CA ILE A 331 -15.81 25.11 -8.97
C ILE A 331 -17.07 24.33 -8.55
N ASN A 332 -18.13 24.35 -9.38
CA ASN A 332 -19.36 23.63 -9.10
C ASN A 332 -19.15 22.11 -9.17
N ASN A 333 -18.33 21.64 -10.11
CA ASN A 333 -17.95 20.24 -10.18
C ASN A 333 -17.15 19.82 -8.96
N VAL A 334 -16.19 20.65 -8.52
CA VAL A 334 -15.39 20.39 -7.32
C VAL A 334 -16.30 20.26 -6.09
N ARG A 335 -17.22 21.19 -5.89
CA ARG A 335 -18.18 21.15 -4.78
C ARG A 335 -19.00 19.86 -4.80
N LYS A 336 -19.56 19.50 -5.95
CA LYS A 336 -20.36 18.27 -6.10
C LYS A 336 -19.56 17.02 -5.76
N ILE A 337 -18.31 16.92 -6.18
CA ILE A 337 -17.46 15.75 -5.92
C ILE A 337 -17.06 15.69 -4.45
N LEU A 338 -16.71 16.82 -3.83
CA LEU A 338 -16.41 16.87 -2.40
C LEU A 338 -17.62 16.44 -1.56
N ASP A 339 -18.83 16.94 -1.88
CA ASP A 339 -20.06 16.58 -1.18
C ASP A 339 -20.47 15.13 -1.42
N LYS A 340 -20.20 14.61 -2.62
CA LYS A 340 -20.45 13.19 -2.95
C LYS A 340 -19.59 12.23 -2.14
N HIS A 341 -18.35 12.60 -1.81
CA HIS A 341 -17.39 11.69 -1.17
C HIS A 341 -17.18 11.97 0.33
N HIS A 342 -17.56 13.14 0.83
CA HIS A 342 -17.31 13.56 2.21
C HIS A 342 -18.55 14.19 2.84
N TYR A 343 -18.90 13.66 4.01
CA TYR A 343 -19.95 14.25 4.86
C TYR A 343 -19.35 15.30 5.79
N GLY A 344 -20.06 16.42 6.00
CA GLY A 344 -19.56 17.52 6.84
C GLY A 344 -18.28 18.15 6.27
N LEU A 345 -17.35 18.49 7.15
CA LEU A 345 -16.08 19.14 6.82
C LEU A 345 -16.25 20.47 6.05
N GLU A 346 -17.26 21.28 6.46
CA GLU A 346 -17.62 22.50 5.71
C GLU A 346 -16.44 23.47 5.58
N LYS A 347 -15.75 23.81 6.69
CA LYS A 347 -14.57 24.69 6.67
C LYS A 347 -13.43 24.16 5.78
N PRO A 348 -13.04 22.86 5.87
CA PRO A 348 -12.08 22.26 4.96
C PRO A 348 -12.50 22.33 3.49
N LYS A 349 -13.77 22.04 3.18
CA LYS A 349 -14.28 22.11 1.81
C LYS A 349 -14.26 23.54 1.25
N GLU A 350 -14.68 24.51 2.05
CA GLU A 350 -14.66 25.92 1.66
C GLU A 350 -13.23 26.39 1.35
N ARG A 351 -12.27 26.04 2.20
CA ARG A 351 -10.87 26.39 1.99
C ARG A 351 -10.27 25.74 0.73
N ILE A 352 -10.64 24.47 0.46
CA ILE A 352 -10.25 23.78 -0.80
C ILE A 352 -10.86 24.50 -2.01
N LEU A 353 -12.13 24.94 -1.92
CA LEU A 353 -12.77 25.70 -3.00
C LEU A 353 -12.09 27.05 -3.23
N GLU A 354 -11.71 27.78 -2.18
CA GLU A 354 -10.93 29.01 -2.29
C GLU A 354 -9.60 28.77 -2.99
N PHE A 355 -8.85 27.75 -2.56
CA PHE A 355 -7.58 27.34 -3.15
C PHE A 355 -7.72 27.01 -4.65
N ILE A 356 -8.72 26.19 -5.02
CA ILE A 356 -8.97 25.85 -6.42
C ILE A 356 -9.46 27.05 -7.23
N SER A 357 -10.21 27.98 -6.61
CA SER A 357 -10.65 29.21 -7.27
C SER A 357 -9.48 30.11 -7.67
N VAL A 358 -8.48 30.22 -6.79
CA VAL A 358 -7.24 30.96 -7.10
C VAL A 358 -6.50 30.29 -8.25
N LEU A 359 -6.34 28.95 -8.23
CA LEU A 359 -5.75 28.18 -9.32
C LEU A 359 -6.46 28.42 -10.65
N THR A 360 -7.79 28.40 -10.64
CA THR A 360 -8.63 28.63 -11.83
C THR A 360 -8.46 30.03 -12.36
N HIS A 361 -8.47 31.04 -11.48
CA HIS A 361 -8.33 32.43 -11.88
C HIS A 361 -6.97 32.74 -12.50
N THR A 362 -5.91 32.19 -11.92
CA THR A 362 -4.53 32.38 -12.40
C THR A 362 -4.35 31.75 -13.79
N LYS A 363 -4.95 30.56 -14.02
CA LYS A 363 -4.83 29.85 -15.31
C LYS A 363 -5.67 30.49 -16.44
N ASN A 364 -6.85 31.02 -16.15
CA ASN A 364 -7.72 31.66 -17.15
C ASN A 364 -7.08 32.91 -17.80
N LYS A 365 -6.05 33.49 -17.18
CA LYS A 365 -5.27 34.59 -17.77
C LYS A 365 -4.19 34.14 -18.78
N ASN A 366 -3.82 32.85 -18.76
CA ASN A 366 -2.82 32.25 -19.65
C ASN A 366 -3.53 31.41 -20.72
N SER A 367 -3.61 31.95 -21.94
CA SER A 367 -4.38 31.41 -23.07
C SER A 367 -4.13 29.94 -23.39
N GLU A 368 -5.20 29.23 -23.82
CA GLU A 368 -5.24 27.81 -24.26
C GLU A 368 -4.35 27.49 -25.48
N GLU A 369 -3.72 28.47 -26.13
CA GLU A 369 -2.93 28.32 -27.37
C GLU A 369 -1.63 27.47 -27.24
N THR A 370 -1.30 26.99 -26.04
CA THR A 370 -0.06 26.24 -25.77
C THR A 370 -0.22 24.73 -25.74
N TYR A 371 -1.44 24.24 -25.76
CA TYR A 371 -1.71 22.79 -25.62
C TYR A 371 -1.94 22.12 -26.97
N LEU A 372 -1.06 21.17 -27.33
CA LEU A 372 -1.19 20.37 -28.54
C LEU A 372 -1.93 19.05 -28.23
N PRO A 373 -2.94 18.66 -29.02
CA PRO A 373 -3.62 17.37 -28.83
C PRO A 373 -2.66 16.20 -29.16
N ILE A 374 -2.79 15.12 -28.43
CA ILE A 374 -2.04 13.88 -28.68
C ILE A 374 -2.91 12.97 -29.54
N LYS A 375 -2.39 12.49 -30.68
CA LYS A 375 -3.10 11.53 -31.54
C LYS A 375 -3.40 10.24 -30.77
N GLY A 376 -4.67 9.87 -30.68
CA GLY A 376 -5.12 8.65 -30.01
C GLY A 376 -5.40 8.78 -28.51
N ASP A 377 -5.08 9.92 -27.88
CA ASP A 377 -5.35 10.17 -26.45
C ASP A 377 -6.15 11.47 -26.29
N LYS A 378 -7.46 11.32 -26.09
CA LYS A 378 -8.38 12.47 -25.91
C LYS A 378 -8.32 13.09 -24.51
N GLU A 379 -7.70 12.42 -23.56
CA GLU A 379 -7.65 12.85 -22.16
C GLU A 379 -6.37 13.62 -21.82
N CYS A 380 -5.37 13.58 -22.70
CA CYS A 380 -4.08 14.21 -22.46
C CYS A 380 -3.68 15.15 -23.60
N PHE A 381 -2.86 16.15 -23.25
CA PHE A 381 -2.31 17.16 -24.15
C PHE A 381 -0.80 17.29 -23.96
N LEU A 382 -0.12 17.91 -24.93
CA LEU A 382 1.28 18.31 -24.79
C LEU A 382 1.34 19.80 -24.44
N ASP A 383 1.94 20.13 -23.33
CA ASP A 383 2.28 21.50 -22.93
C ASP A 383 3.69 21.83 -23.43
N THR A 384 3.79 22.60 -24.52
CA THR A 384 5.06 22.95 -25.15
C THR A 384 5.87 23.95 -24.34
N LYS A 385 5.26 24.68 -23.40
CA LYS A 385 5.96 25.63 -22.51
C LYS A 385 6.67 24.95 -21.34
N LEU A 386 6.29 23.73 -21.00
CA LEU A 386 7.01 22.95 -20.00
C LEU A 386 8.43 22.63 -20.49
N PHE A 387 9.38 22.67 -19.58
CA PHE A 387 10.79 22.34 -19.85
C PHE A 387 11.46 23.25 -20.89
N ILE A 388 11.03 24.52 -21.04
CA ILE A 388 11.77 25.52 -21.75
C ILE A 388 12.79 26.12 -20.77
N ASN A 389 14.09 25.98 -21.07
CA ASN A 389 15.15 26.59 -20.28
C ASN A 389 14.97 28.10 -20.23
N LYS A 390 14.64 28.62 -19.06
CA LYS A 390 14.50 30.08 -18.78
C LYS A 390 15.87 30.77 -18.56
N LEU A 391 16.97 30.21 -19.05
CA LEU A 391 18.27 30.86 -18.97
C LEU A 391 18.23 32.17 -19.78
N GLY A 392 17.95 33.26 -19.05
CA GLY A 392 18.11 34.62 -19.57
C GLY A 392 16.82 35.39 -19.92
N SER A 393 15.63 34.85 -19.71
CA SER A 393 14.41 35.65 -19.89
C SER A 393 13.91 36.15 -18.55
N SER A 394 14.10 37.45 -18.28
CA SER A 394 13.45 38.21 -17.20
C SER A 394 11.95 38.41 -17.47
N THR A 395 11.24 37.40 -17.92
CA THR A 395 9.78 37.49 -17.96
C THR A 395 9.25 37.12 -16.58
N ASN A 396 8.76 38.11 -15.85
CA ASN A 396 7.92 38.03 -14.68
C ASN A 396 6.61 37.27 -15.02
N GLU A 397 6.70 36.00 -15.49
CA GLU A 397 5.58 35.11 -15.38
C GLU A 397 5.46 34.81 -13.90
N ALA A 398 4.37 35.25 -13.27
CA ALA A 398 4.11 35.09 -11.87
C ALA A 398 4.35 33.61 -11.49
N VAL A 399 5.43 33.39 -10.76
CA VAL A 399 5.68 32.12 -10.11
C VAL A 399 4.39 31.80 -9.36
N ASN A 400 3.79 30.64 -9.59
CA ASN A 400 2.59 30.25 -8.89
C ASN A 400 2.96 30.03 -7.40
N ASN A 401 3.01 31.12 -6.64
CA ASN A 401 3.21 31.10 -5.18
C ASN A 401 1.97 30.57 -4.47
N ILE A 402 1.47 29.42 -4.91
CA ILE A 402 0.34 28.79 -4.27
C ILE A 402 0.90 27.90 -3.16
N PRO A 403 0.61 28.19 -1.89
CA PRO A 403 1.09 27.39 -0.78
C PRO A 403 0.57 25.95 -0.91
N ILE A 404 1.32 25.00 -0.38
CA ILE A 404 0.99 23.59 -0.46
C ILE A 404 -0.09 23.29 0.58
N LEU A 405 -1.19 22.70 0.13
CA LEU A 405 -2.28 22.32 1.01
C LEU A 405 -1.86 21.14 1.90
N THR A 406 -1.81 21.37 3.21
CA THR A 406 -1.45 20.35 4.19
C THR A 406 -2.62 19.99 5.09
N LEU A 407 -3.07 18.74 5.00
CA LEU A 407 -4.18 18.21 5.76
C LEU A 407 -3.67 17.64 7.10
N ILE A 408 -3.99 18.33 8.20
CA ILE A 408 -3.59 17.89 9.54
C ILE A 408 -4.80 17.35 10.29
N GLY A 409 -4.61 16.30 11.06
CA GLY A 409 -5.66 15.74 11.93
C GLY A 409 -5.41 14.29 12.30
N PRO A 410 -6.24 13.75 13.19
CA PRO A 410 -6.05 12.38 13.69
C PRO A 410 -6.21 11.33 12.58
N PRO A 411 -5.75 10.09 12.82
CA PRO A 411 -5.90 9.01 11.86
C PRO A 411 -7.38 8.66 11.64
N GLY A 412 -7.72 8.36 10.38
CA GLY A 412 -9.07 7.89 10.03
C GLY A 412 -10.10 8.99 9.73
N VAL A 413 -9.73 10.28 9.78
CA VAL A 413 -10.65 11.40 9.45
C VAL A 413 -10.77 11.67 7.94
N GLY A 414 -10.10 10.88 7.10
CA GLY A 414 -10.30 10.97 5.64
C GLY A 414 -9.30 11.83 4.88
N LYS A 415 -8.14 12.21 5.44
CA LYS A 415 -7.09 13.00 4.79
C LYS A 415 -6.76 12.51 3.37
N THR A 416 -6.38 11.25 3.25
CA THR A 416 -6.02 10.62 1.96
C THR A 416 -7.20 10.57 0.97
N THR A 417 -8.42 10.34 1.47
CA THR A 417 -9.62 10.30 0.61
C THR A 417 -9.98 11.70 0.12
N LEU A 418 -9.77 12.72 0.93
CA LEU A 418 -10.00 14.12 0.55
C LEU A 418 -9.06 14.55 -0.57
N ALA A 419 -7.76 14.26 -0.45
CA ALA A 419 -6.78 14.50 -1.50
C ALA A 419 -7.12 13.76 -2.81
N LYS A 420 -7.60 12.51 -2.72
CA LYS A 420 -8.08 11.76 -3.89
C LYS A 420 -9.30 12.41 -4.54
N SER A 421 -10.24 12.93 -3.74
CA SER A 421 -11.42 13.62 -4.24
C SER A 421 -11.08 14.94 -4.92
N ILE A 422 -10.06 15.67 -4.45
CA ILE A 422 -9.51 16.85 -5.12
C ILE A 422 -8.94 16.46 -6.49
N ALA A 423 -8.17 15.39 -6.57
CA ALA A 423 -7.61 14.92 -7.84
C ALA A 423 -8.71 14.50 -8.83
N GLU A 424 -9.74 13.79 -8.36
CA GLU A 424 -10.91 13.40 -9.17
C GLU A 424 -11.67 14.63 -9.67
N ALA A 425 -11.87 15.62 -8.81
CA ALA A 425 -12.58 16.85 -9.14
C ALA A 425 -11.87 17.67 -10.22
N LEU A 426 -10.54 17.70 -10.18
CA LEU A 426 -9.68 18.36 -11.17
C LEU A 426 -9.41 17.51 -12.42
N ASN A 427 -9.87 16.25 -12.45
CA ASN A 427 -9.53 15.25 -13.47
C ASN A 427 -8.03 15.04 -13.64
N ARG A 428 -7.27 15.09 -12.53
CA ARG A 428 -5.84 14.82 -12.51
C ARG A 428 -5.55 13.41 -12.02
N LYS A 429 -4.45 12.81 -12.47
CA LYS A 429 -3.98 11.51 -11.94
C LYS A 429 -3.53 11.69 -10.50
N PHE A 430 -3.89 10.73 -9.64
CA PHE A 430 -3.56 10.74 -8.20
C PHE A 430 -2.49 9.71 -7.88
N ILE A 431 -1.41 10.16 -7.25
CA ILE A 431 -0.34 9.27 -6.75
C ILE A 431 -0.08 9.59 -5.28
N LYS A 432 0.08 8.53 -4.50
CA LYS A 432 0.46 8.64 -3.09
C LYS A 432 1.94 8.30 -2.92
N VAL A 433 2.68 9.18 -2.26
CA VAL A 433 4.08 8.99 -1.84
C VAL A 433 4.11 8.97 -0.31
N SER A 434 4.54 7.87 0.29
CA SER A 434 4.73 7.79 1.74
C SER A 434 6.10 8.33 2.11
N LEU A 435 6.10 9.30 3.03
CA LEU A 435 7.31 9.90 3.61
C LEU A 435 7.56 9.42 5.04
N GLY A 436 6.64 8.64 5.61
CA GLY A 436 6.79 8.05 6.93
C GLY A 436 7.99 7.09 7.00
N GLY A 437 8.96 7.42 7.88
CA GLY A 437 10.16 6.63 8.06
C GLY A 437 11.30 6.92 7.09
N VAL A 438 11.15 7.90 6.21
CA VAL A 438 12.25 8.39 5.35
C VAL A 438 13.28 9.11 6.21
N LYS A 439 14.54 8.69 6.07
CA LYS A 439 15.69 9.21 6.80
C LYS A 439 16.83 9.64 5.89
N ASP A 440 16.84 9.20 4.64
CA ASP A 440 17.88 9.44 3.65
C ASP A 440 17.33 10.38 2.56
N GLU A 441 18.09 11.45 2.28
CA GLU A 441 17.79 12.38 1.19
C GLU A 441 17.70 11.66 -0.17
N ALA A 442 18.52 10.62 -0.35
CA ALA A 442 18.53 9.83 -1.59
C ALA A 442 17.19 9.12 -1.89
N GLU A 443 16.35 8.87 -0.89
CA GLU A 443 15.00 8.36 -1.17
C GLU A 443 14.13 9.37 -1.92
N ILE A 444 14.38 10.67 -1.75
CA ILE A 444 13.62 11.75 -2.40
C ILE A 444 14.26 12.13 -3.73
N ARG A 445 15.58 12.37 -3.72
CA ARG A 445 16.37 12.85 -4.87
C ARG A 445 17.00 11.74 -5.72
N GLY A 446 16.87 10.47 -5.31
CA GLY A 446 17.49 9.35 -6.01
C GLY A 446 18.97 9.17 -5.68
N HIS A 447 19.52 8.05 -6.10
CA HIS A 447 20.95 7.72 -5.93
C HIS A 447 21.68 8.00 -7.25
N ARG A 448 22.95 8.46 -7.15
CA ARG A 448 23.78 8.64 -8.34
C ARG A 448 23.92 7.31 -9.11
N ARG A 449 23.80 7.33 -10.43
CA ARG A 449 23.82 6.15 -11.31
C ARG A 449 25.06 5.27 -11.21
N THR A 450 26.14 5.78 -10.63
CA THR A 450 27.41 5.04 -10.45
C THR A 450 27.34 3.97 -9.35
N TYR A 451 26.33 3.99 -8.50
CA TYR A 451 26.19 3.01 -7.43
C TYR A 451 25.39 1.79 -7.89
N VAL A 452 25.79 0.61 -7.43
CA VAL A 452 25.04 -0.64 -7.69
C VAL A 452 23.68 -0.56 -6.99
N GLY A 453 22.61 -0.79 -7.74
CA GLY A 453 21.24 -0.68 -7.20
C GLY A 453 20.69 0.75 -7.16
N ALA A 454 21.35 1.73 -7.81
CA ALA A 454 20.84 3.08 -7.90
C ALA A 454 19.45 3.13 -8.54
N MET A 455 18.57 3.94 -7.94
CA MET A 455 17.19 4.15 -8.39
C MET A 455 16.83 5.62 -8.37
N PRO A 456 15.90 6.07 -9.25
CA PRO A 456 15.34 7.42 -9.16
C PRO A 456 14.60 7.62 -7.84
N GLY A 457 14.55 8.87 -7.39
CA GLY A 457 13.85 9.26 -6.17
C GLY A 457 12.35 9.02 -6.22
N LYS A 458 11.72 9.06 -5.06
CA LYS A 458 10.26 8.83 -4.92
C LYS A 458 9.43 9.79 -5.76
N ILE A 459 9.88 11.03 -5.95
CA ILE A 459 9.16 12.05 -6.72
C ILE A 459 9.16 11.71 -8.22
N ILE A 460 10.32 11.43 -8.81
CA ILE A 460 10.44 11.04 -10.22
C ILE A 460 9.70 9.71 -10.47
N ASN A 461 9.80 8.76 -9.55
CA ASN A 461 9.04 7.52 -9.64
C ASN A 461 7.51 7.74 -9.57
N ALA A 462 7.05 8.72 -8.78
CA ALA A 462 5.63 9.08 -8.72
C ALA A 462 5.15 9.68 -10.06
N ILE A 463 5.94 10.57 -10.67
CA ILE A 463 5.66 11.15 -11.98
C ILE A 463 5.61 10.06 -13.06
N LYS A 464 6.59 9.15 -13.08
CA LYS A 464 6.62 8.00 -13.99
C LYS A 464 5.33 7.17 -13.88
N LYS A 465 4.91 6.83 -12.65
CA LYS A 465 3.67 6.06 -12.39
C LYS A 465 2.40 6.83 -12.79
N ALA A 466 2.40 8.14 -12.64
CA ALA A 466 1.27 8.98 -13.04
C ALA A 466 1.09 9.01 -14.56
N GLY A 467 2.18 8.93 -15.33
CA GLY A 467 2.19 9.03 -16.79
C GLY A 467 1.79 10.40 -17.33
N VAL A 468 1.76 11.43 -16.47
CA VAL A 468 1.50 12.85 -16.78
C VAL A 468 2.36 13.75 -15.91
N SER A 469 2.69 14.98 -16.40
CA SER A 469 3.50 15.96 -15.65
C SER A 469 2.69 16.88 -14.73
N ASN A 470 1.36 16.75 -14.71
CA ASN A 470 0.48 17.54 -13.83
C ASN A 470 -0.34 16.67 -12.87
N PRO A 471 0.20 15.63 -12.25
CA PRO A 471 -0.56 14.82 -11.29
C PRO A 471 -0.85 15.59 -10.00
N VAL A 472 -1.74 15.02 -9.19
CA VAL A 472 -1.82 15.32 -7.75
C VAL A 472 -0.95 14.30 -7.02
N ILE A 473 0.09 14.77 -6.35
CA ILE A 473 0.95 13.93 -5.51
C ILE A 473 0.62 14.17 -4.05
N LEU A 474 0.14 13.13 -3.39
CA LEU A 474 -0.08 13.14 -1.95
C LEU A 474 1.19 12.72 -1.21
N LEU A 475 1.76 13.63 -0.45
CA LEU A 475 2.89 13.41 0.46
C LEU A 475 2.34 12.99 1.82
N ASP A 476 2.33 11.69 2.08
CA ASP A 476 1.68 11.15 3.27
C ASP A 476 2.66 11.03 4.44
N GLU A 477 2.21 11.44 5.64
CA GLU A 477 2.97 11.37 6.88
C GLU A 477 4.27 12.20 6.89
N ILE A 478 4.21 13.50 6.49
CA ILE A 478 5.36 14.41 6.53
C ILE A 478 5.87 14.67 7.96
N ASP A 479 5.03 14.50 8.97
CA ASP A 479 5.33 14.59 10.39
C ASP A 479 6.24 13.47 10.92
N LYS A 480 6.47 12.42 10.12
CA LYS A 480 7.29 11.26 10.49
C LYS A 480 8.65 11.22 9.78
N MET A 481 9.01 12.28 9.07
CA MET A 481 10.35 12.44 8.53
C MET A 481 11.32 12.81 9.66
N SER A 482 12.52 12.25 9.64
CA SER A 482 13.57 12.57 10.60
C SER A 482 14.91 12.67 9.90
N ALA A 483 15.71 13.67 10.24
CA ALA A 483 17.09 13.74 9.81
C ALA A 483 17.93 12.65 10.52
N ASP A 484 18.88 12.06 9.80
CA ASP A 484 19.86 11.11 10.31
C ASP A 484 21.24 11.50 9.75
N PHE A 485 22.30 10.88 10.22
CA PHE A 485 23.67 11.10 9.70
C PHE A 485 23.85 10.79 8.20
N ARG A 486 22.85 10.22 7.56
CA ARG A 486 22.80 9.90 6.12
C ARG A 486 22.29 11.02 5.24
N GLY A 487 21.78 12.10 5.81
CA GLY A 487 21.26 13.24 5.07
C GLY A 487 20.04 13.88 5.73
N ASP A 488 19.57 14.97 5.12
CA ASP A 488 18.39 15.69 5.57
C ASP A 488 17.28 15.63 4.51
N PRO A 489 16.32 14.69 4.64
CA PRO A 489 15.20 14.58 3.71
C PRO A 489 14.29 15.81 3.72
N VAL A 490 14.32 16.62 4.80
CA VAL A 490 13.54 17.86 4.89
C VAL A 490 14.07 18.89 3.90
N SER A 491 15.39 19.04 3.80
CA SER A 491 16.03 19.94 2.83
C SER A 491 15.70 19.53 1.39
N ALA A 492 15.71 18.23 1.06
CA ALA A 492 15.29 17.74 -0.25
C ALA A 492 13.81 18.06 -0.53
N MET A 493 12.95 17.94 0.47
CA MET A 493 11.54 18.27 0.31
C MET A 493 11.30 19.77 0.14
N LEU A 494 12.11 20.64 0.75
CA LEU A 494 12.03 22.08 0.54
C LEU A 494 12.23 22.44 -0.94
N GLU A 495 13.19 21.84 -1.62
CA GLU A 495 13.39 22.05 -3.06
C GLU A 495 12.22 21.57 -3.90
N VAL A 496 11.61 20.43 -3.56
CA VAL A 496 10.42 19.91 -4.24
C VAL A 496 9.21 20.83 -4.05
N LEU A 497 9.07 21.41 -2.87
CA LEU A 497 7.89 22.17 -2.46
C LEU A 497 8.02 23.68 -2.69
N ASP A 498 9.23 24.18 -2.88
CA ASP A 498 9.46 25.60 -3.15
C ASP A 498 9.11 25.94 -4.62
N PRO A 499 8.10 26.79 -4.88
CA PRO A 499 7.72 27.15 -6.25
C PRO A 499 8.84 27.80 -7.08
N GLU A 500 9.84 28.43 -6.43
CA GLU A 500 10.98 29.05 -7.12
C GLU A 500 12.01 28.01 -7.57
N GLN A 501 12.11 26.88 -6.85
CA GLN A 501 13.12 25.84 -7.09
C GLN A 501 12.55 24.63 -7.82
N ASN A 502 11.27 24.30 -7.62
CA ASN A 502 10.68 23.06 -8.13
C ASN A 502 10.58 22.99 -9.67
N ALA A 503 10.67 24.14 -10.37
CA ALA A 503 10.74 24.18 -11.83
C ALA A 503 12.04 23.56 -12.37
N ASN A 504 13.09 23.54 -11.56
CA ASN A 504 14.43 23.02 -11.92
C ASN A 504 14.84 21.87 -10.96
N PHE A 505 13.87 21.06 -10.52
CA PHE A 505 14.17 19.95 -9.62
C PHE A 505 15.12 18.95 -10.26
N GLN A 506 16.22 18.64 -9.58
CA GLN A 506 17.23 17.71 -10.06
C GLN A 506 17.25 16.42 -9.21
N ASP A 507 16.87 15.32 -9.83
CA ASP A 507 17.05 13.99 -9.26
C ASP A 507 18.47 13.47 -9.61
N HIS A 508 19.19 12.93 -8.64
CA HIS A 508 20.56 12.46 -8.82
C HIS A 508 20.70 11.26 -9.77
N TYR A 509 19.64 10.43 -9.89
CA TYR A 509 19.64 9.35 -10.86
C TYR A 509 19.35 9.86 -12.26
N LEU A 510 18.37 10.77 -12.38
CA LEU A 510 17.97 11.36 -13.65
C LEU A 510 19.07 12.25 -14.22
N ASP A 511 19.77 12.99 -13.35
CA ASP A 511 20.85 13.93 -13.69
C ASP A 511 20.46 14.98 -14.75
N LEU A 512 19.16 15.26 -14.82
CA LEU A 512 18.53 16.27 -15.66
C LEU A 512 17.47 17.00 -14.84
N GLU A 513 17.28 18.27 -15.14
CA GLU A 513 16.23 19.07 -14.53
C GLU A 513 14.84 18.55 -14.94
N TYR A 514 13.94 18.42 -13.98
CA TYR A 514 12.54 18.07 -14.21
C TYR A 514 11.64 19.16 -13.63
N ASP A 515 10.79 19.75 -14.47
CA ASP A 515 9.87 20.81 -14.07
C ASP A 515 8.66 20.23 -13.31
N LEU A 516 8.60 20.49 -12.01
CA LEU A 516 7.50 20.09 -11.12
C LEU A 516 6.42 21.19 -10.95
N SER A 517 6.54 22.35 -11.61
CA SER A 517 5.66 23.51 -11.42
C SER A 517 4.17 23.23 -11.68
N LYS A 518 3.85 22.22 -12.49
CA LYS A 518 2.47 21.80 -12.79
C LYS A 518 1.93 20.71 -11.85
N VAL A 519 2.79 20.16 -11.01
CA VAL A 519 2.39 19.14 -10.01
C VAL A 519 1.63 19.84 -8.88
N LEU A 520 0.50 19.27 -8.49
CA LEU A 520 -0.20 19.71 -7.30
C LEU A 520 0.20 18.83 -6.13
N PHE A 521 0.99 19.39 -5.22
CA PHE A 521 1.36 18.71 -3.98
C PHE A 521 0.30 18.92 -2.91
N ILE A 522 -0.11 17.84 -2.26
CA ILE A 522 -0.95 17.86 -1.06
C ILE A 522 -0.20 17.05 -0.01
N ALA A 523 -0.02 17.61 1.18
CA ALA A 523 0.64 16.92 2.28
C ALA A 523 -0.36 16.43 3.34
N THR A 524 0.02 15.40 4.10
CA THR A 524 -0.73 14.98 5.29
C THR A 524 0.18 14.87 6.50
N ALA A 525 -0.33 15.27 7.64
CA ALA A 525 0.32 15.10 8.94
C ALA A 525 -0.73 14.68 9.99
N ASN A 526 -0.29 14.08 11.08
CA ASN A 526 -1.17 13.79 12.21
C ASN A 526 -1.14 14.90 13.26
N TYR A 527 0.03 15.50 13.47
CA TYR A 527 0.26 16.56 14.45
C TYR A 527 0.97 17.74 13.84
N TYR A 528 0.54 18.94 14.21
CA TYR A 528 1.17 20.18 13.81
C TYR A 528 2.61 20.29 14.32
N ASP A 529 2.80 20.07 15.62
CA ASP A 529 4.09 20.22 16.30
C ASP A 529 5.18 19.24 15.83
N SER A 530 4.77 18.19 15.15
CA SER A 530 5.68 17.18 14.60
C SER A 530 6.12 17.47 13.16
N ILE A 531 5.57 18.51 12.53
CA ILE A 531 6.01 18.95 11.21
C ILE A 531 7.32 19.69 11.35
N PRO A 532 8.35 19.35 10.54
CA PRO A 532 9.60 20.09 10.55
C PRO A 532 9.39 21.60 10.33
N ALA A 533 9.93 22.43 11.21
CA ALA A 533 9.75 23.87 11.20
C ALA A 533 10.01 24.54 9.83
N PRO A 534 11.04 24.15 9.03
CA PRO A 534 11.26 24.73 7.71
C PRO A 534 10.13 24.49 6.70
N LEU A 535 9.32 23.45 6.88
CA LEU A 535 8.19 23.15 5.99
C LEU A 535 6.94 23.97 6.37
N ILE A 536 6.79 24.35 7.63
CA ILE A 536 5.60 25.09 8.13
C ILE A 536 5.38 26.40 7.36
N ASP A 537 6.46 27.12 7.06
CA ASP A 537 6.41 28.42 6.36
C ASP A 537 5.95 28.31 4.90
N ARG A 538 5.96 27.10 4.33
CA ARG A 538 5.63 26.84 2.91
C ARG A 538 4.31 26.12 2.71
N VAL A 539 3.63 25.77 3.80
CA VAL A 539 2.41 24.99 3.73
C VAL A 539 1.20 25.77 4.23
N GLU A 540 0.08 25.63 3.57
CA GLU A 540 -1.22 26.08 4.06
C GLU A 540 -1.88 24.97 4.85
N ILE A 541 -2.14 25.23 6.13
CA ILE A 541 -2.65 24.24 7.07
C ILE A 541 -4.17 24.17 7.00
N LEU A 542 -4.68 22.97 6.80
CA LEU A 542 -6.09 22.63 6.84
C LEU A 542 -6.32 21.58 7.93
N GLU A 543 -6.89 22.01 9.04
CA GLU A 543 -7.17 21.11 10.14
C GLU A 543 -8.45 20.31 9.91
N LEU A 544 -8.32 18.99 10.00
CA LEU A 544 -9.42 18.03 9.99
C LEU A 544 -9.68 17.55 11.41
N SER A 545 -10.81 17.96 11.95
CA SER A 545 -11.20 17.60 13.31
C SER A 545 -11.79 16.19 13.40
N THR A 546 -11.95 15.72 14.63
CA THR A 546 -12.66 14.49 14.97
C THR A 546 -14.13 14.54 14.54
N TYR A 547 -14.69 13.40 14.15
CA TYR A 547 -16.11 13.27 13.82
C TYR A 547 -16.97 13.08 15.07
N THR A 548 -18.14 13.70 15.08
CA THR A 548 -19.19 13.42 16.06
C THR A 548 -19.80 12.03 15.84
N THR A 549 -20.51 11.50 16.82
CA THR A 549 -21.21 10.21 16.68
C THR A 549 -22.22 10.25 15.53
N ILE A 550 -22.94 11.37 15.35
CA ILE A 550 -23.91 11.54 14.28
C ILE A 550 -23.22 11.57 12.92
N GLU A 551 -22.11 12.32 12.78
CA GLU A 551 -21.31 12.32 11.55
C GLU A 551 -20.78 10.91 11.23
N LYS A 552 -20.29 10.15 12.22
CA LYS A 552 -19.83 8.76 12.03
C LYS A 552 -20.97 7.86 11.54
N ILE A 553 -22.19 8.01 12.05
CA ILE A 553 -23.36 7.25 11.57
C ILE A 553 -23.65 7.60 10.12
N GLN A 554 -23.67 8.87 9.76
CA GLN A 554 -23.92 9.30 8.38
C GLN A 554 -22.82 8.86 7.43
N ILE A 555 -21.56 8.94 7.84
CA ILE A 555 -20.42 8.42 7.09
C ILE A 555 -20.53 6.91 6.92
N ALA A 556 -20.91 6.18 7.95
CA ALA A 556 -21.12 4.73 7.88
C ALA A 556 -22.16 4.37 6.82
N LYS A 557 -23.33 5.03 6.85
CA LYS A 557 -24.44 4.73 5.93
C LYS A 557 -24.13 5.12 4.48
N ASN A 558 -23.63 6.33 4.28
CA ASN A 558 -23.51 6.93 2.95
C ASN A 558 -22.22 6.52 2.22
N TYR A 559 -21.15 6.19 2.96
CA TYR A 559 -19.84 5.97 2.36
C TYR A 559 -19.20 4.62 2.70
N LEU A 560 -19.34 4.13 3.95
CA LEU A 560 -18.72 2.86 4.33
C LEU A 560 -19.55 1.67 3.88
N MET A 561 -20.85 1.65 4.15
CA MET A 561 -21.74 0.53 3.80
C MET A 561 -21.78 0.24 2.30
N PRO A 562 -21.89 1.23 1.39
CA PRO A 562 -21.81 0.96 -0.05
C PRO A 562 -20.51 0.27 -0.48
N LYS A 563 -19.37 0.71 0.06
CA LYS A 563 -18.07 0.08 -0.22
C LYS A 563 -17.98 -1.35 0.34
N ILE A 564 -18.54 -1.58 1.53
CA ILE A 564 -18.60 -2.90 2.17
C ILE A 564 -19.46 -3.86 1.35
N TYR A 565 -20.60 -3.42 0.84
CA TYR A 565 -21.44 -4.22 -0.06
C TYR A 565 -20.71 -4.61 -1.34
N GLU A 566 -20.03 -3.66 -1.97
CA GLU A 566 -19.26 -3.90 -3.18
C GLU A 566 -18.09 -4.87 -2.95
N GLN A 567 -17.31 -4.65 -1.90
CA GLN A 567 -16.13 -5.46 -1.55
C GLN A 567 -16.49 -6.91 -1.19
N ASN A 568 -17.58 -7.10 -0.43
CA ASN A 568 -18.01 -8.42 0.01
C ASN A 568 -19.08 -9.04 -0.90
N LYS A 569 -19.45 -8.37 -2.03
CA LYS A 569 -20.51 -8.81 -2.97
C LYS A 569 -21.84 -9.11 -2.27
N LEU A 570 -22.17 -8.29 -1.26
CA LEU A 570 -23.43 -8.40 -0.52
C LEU A 570 -24.51 -7.48 -1.11
N GLU A 571 -25.73 -7.95 -1.12
CA GLU A 571 -26.90 -7.12 -1.41
C GLU A 571 -27.29 -6.29 -0.17
N LYS A 572 -27.85 -5.09 -0.38
CA LYS A 572 -28.33 -4.24 0.71
C LYS A 572 -29.38 -4.93 1.61
N SER A 573 -30.12 -5.89 1.07
CA SER A 573 -31.08 -6.71 1.81
C SER A 573 -30.42 -7.67 2.78
N GLN A 574 -29.26 -8.23 2.42
CA GLN A 574 -28.52 -9.24 3.18
C GLN A 574 -27.74 -8.67 4.36
N PHE A 575 -27.49 -7.36 4.38
CA PHE A 575 -26.87 -6.67 5.50
C PHE A 575 -27.59 -5.36 5.80
N LYS A 576 -28.70 -5.45 6.51
CA LYS A 576 -29.43 -4.28 7.02
C LYS A 576 -28.95 -3.95 8.43
N ILE A 577 -28.67 -2.67 8.70
CA ILE A 577 -28.27 -2.17 10.01
C ILE A 577 -28.94 -0.80 10.24
N ASP A 578 -29.48 -0.57 11.41
CA ASP A 578 -30.11 0.69 11.80
C ASP A 578 -29.13 1.63 12.51
N ASP A 579 -29.54 2.90 12.64
CA ASP A 579 -28.71 3.95 13.23
C ASP A 579 -28.37 3.65 14.69
N LYS A 580 -29.32 3.10 15.44
CA LYS A 580 -29.12 2.74 16.85
C LYS A 580 -28.07 1.64 17.01
N THR A 581 -28.06 0.68 16.11
CA THR A 581 -27.07 -0.40 16.13
C THR A 581 -25.69 0.12 15.71
N ILE A 582 -25.62 1.04 14.73
CA ILE A 582 -24.34 1.70 14.37
C ILE A 582 -23.84 2.54 15.55
N GLU A 583 -24.71 3.30 16.20
CA GLU A 583 -24.36 4.09 17.38
C GLU A 583 -23.85 3.18 18.51
N PHE A 584 -24.53 2.05 18.74
CA PHE A 584 -24.08 1.06 19.71
C PHE A 584 -22.67 0.53 19.41
N ILE A 585 -22.36 0.27 18.13
CA ILE A 585 -20.99 -0.14 17.72
C ILE A 585 -20.00 0.96 17.99
N ILE A 586 -20.33 2.21 17.64
CA ILE A 586 -19.44 3.35 17.84
C ILE A 586 -19.12 3.53 19.33
N ARG A 587 -20.12 3.53 20.21
CA ARG A 587 -19.95 3.77 21.65
C ARG A 587 -19.25 2.62 22.36
N ASN A 588 -19.58 1.37 22.01
CA ASN A 588 -19.18 0.21 22.80
C ASN A 588 -18.00 -0.58 22.22
N TYR A 589 -17.61 -0.36 20.96
CA TYR A 589 -16.55 -1.11 20.31
C TYR A 589 -15.45 -0.24 19.67
N THR A 590 -15.62 1.09 19.62
CA THR A 590 -14.61 2.01 19.07
C THR A 590 -14.29 3.14 20.05
N ARG A 591 -13.00 3.54 20.08
CA ARG A 591 -12.52 4.78 20.71
C ARG A 591 -11.57 5.49 19.74
N GLU A 592 -12.08 5.94 18.61
CA GLU A 592 -11.28 6.61 17.57
C GLU A 592 -11.87 7.95 17.16
N SER A 593 -11.02 8.87 16.75
CA SER A 593 -11.42 10.18 16.22
C SER A 593 -12.09 10.10 14.86
N GLY A 594 -11.66 9.16 14.03
CA GLY A 594 -12.15 8.93 12.68
C GLY A 594 -13.15 7.79 12.57
N VAL A 595 -13.11 7.09 11.42
CA VAL A 595 -14.02 5.97 11.09
C VAL A 595 -13.27 4.72 10.62
N ARG A 596 -11.96 4.62 10.91
CA ARG A 596 -11.13 3.50 10.43
C ARG A 596 -11.44 2.20 11.16
N GLU A 597 -11.59 2.26 12.48
CA GLU A 597 -11.95 1.10 13.30
C GLU A 597 -13.41 0.71 13.05
N LEU A 598 -14.31 1.70 12.99
CA LEU A 598 -15.71 1.48 12.63
C LEU A 598 -15.83 0.72 11.30
N LYS A 599 -15.09 1.15 10.27
CA LYS A 599 -15.04 0.44 9.00
C LYS A 599 -14.59 -1.02 9.18
N ARG A 600 -13.52 -1.26 9.95
CA ARG A 600 -12.99 -2.62 10.21
C ARG A 600 -13.99 -3.51 10.91
N LEU A 601 -14.77 -2.96 11.85
CA LEU A 601 -15.81 -3.70 12.56
C LEU A 601 -16.99 -4.03 11.65
N LEU A 602 -17.46 -3.07 10.86
CA LEU A 602 -18.51 -3.30 9.88
C LEU A 602 -18.09 -4.32 8.81
N ASP A 603 -16.84 -4.26 8.32
CA ASP A 603 -16.26 -5.27 7.43
C ASP A 603 -16.19 -6.65 8.10
N SER A 604 -15.89 -6.73 9.40
CA SER A 604 -15.88 -7.97 10.15
C SER A 604 -17.30 -8.59 10.27
N ILE A 605 -18.30 -7.75 10.51
CA ILE A 605 -19.71 -8.17 10.51
C ILE A 605 -20.08 -8.70 9.13
N ALA A 606 -19.73 -7.96 8.05
CA ALA A 606 -20.01 -8.36 6.67
C ALA A 606 -19.42 -9.74 6.34
N ARG A 607 -18.16 -10.00 6.69
CA ARG A 607 -17.53 -11.30 6.48
C ARG A 607 -18.27 -12.45 7.21
N LYS A 608 -18.71 -12.21 8.43
CA LYS A 608 -19.49 -13.21 9.19
C LYS A 608 -20.88 -13.46 8.59
N ILE A 609 -21.48 -12.42 7.98
CA ILE A 609 -22.73 -12.58 7.22
C ILE A 609 -22.47 -13.44 5.98
N VAL A 610 -21.39 -13.20 5.23
CA VAL A 610 -21.02 -14.02 4.06
C VAL A 610 -20.87 -15.49 4.45
N VAL A 611 -20.19 -15.78 5.56
CA VAL A 611 -20.09 -17.18 6.06
C VAL A 611 -21.48 -17.77 6.30
N ARG A 612 -22.39 -17.04 6.95
CA ARG A 612 -23.76 -17.53 7.23
C ARG A 612 -24.58 -17.70 5.95
N ILE A 613 -24.33 -16.91 4.91
CA ILE A 613 -24.96 -17.09 3.60
C ILE A 613 -24.47 -18.39 2.96
N LEU A 614 -23.17 -18.64 2.98
CA LEU A 614 -22.57 -19.86 2.42
C LEU A 614 -23.01 -21.12 3.20
N ASP A 615 -23.18 -21.01 4.53
CA ASP A 615 -23.76 -22.07 5.36
C ASP A 615 -25.27 -22.29 5.14
N GLY A 616 -25.91 -21.49 4.28
CA GLY A 616 -27.35 -21.58 4.02
C GLY A 616 -28.25 -21.06 5.14
N LYS A 617 -27.70 -20.43 6.18
CA LYS A 617 -28.43 -19.89 7.34
C LYS A 617 -29.16 -18.57 7.02
N ILE A 618 -28.68 -17.82 6.01
CA ILE A 618 -29.27 -16.56 5.52
C ILE A 618 -29.62 -16.76 4.04
N LYS A 619 -30.90 -16.62 3.67
CA LYS A 619 -31.36 -16.84 2.28
C LYS A 619 -31.62 -15.56 1.50
N LYS A 620 -32.24 -14.52 2.09
CA LYS A 620 -32.65 -13.29 1.36
C LYS A 620 -32.36 -12.00 2.14
N GLU A 621 -32.76 -11.93 3.39
CA GLU A 621 -32.67 -10.72 4.22
C GLU A 621 -32.06 -11.03 5.57
N PHE A 622 -31.22 -10.12 6.06
CA PHE A 622 -30.63 -10.24 7.39
C PHE A 622 -30.52 -8.86 8.05
N GLN A 623 -31.17 -8.71 9.20
CA GLN A 623 -31.14 -7.53 10.04
C GLN A 623 -30.09 -7.73 11.12
N VAL A 624 -29.09 -6.85 11.16
CA VAL A 624 -28.12 -6.79 12.25
C VAL A 624 -28.67 -5.88 13.35
N ASN A 625 -28.98 -6.47 14.49
CA ASN A 625 -29.37 -5.79 15.71
C ASN A 625 -28.25 -5.86 16.76
N ILE A 626 -28.44 -5.27 17.92
CA ILE A 626 -27.46 -5.22 19.01
C ILE A 626 -27.04 -6.62 19.48
N GLU A 627 -27.95 -7.59 19.52
CA GLU A 627 -27.65 -8.97 19.91
C GLU A 627 -26.72 -9.66 18.92
N VAL A 628 -27.01 -9.50 17.63
CA VAL A 628 -26.15 -10.00 16.55
C VAL A 628 -24.77 -9.34 16.59
N VAL A 629 -24.70 -8.04 16.89
CA VAL A 629 -23.42 -7.34 17.05
C VAL A 629 -22.61 -7.96 18.19
N LYS A 630 -23.22 -8.19 19.35
CA LYS A 630 -22.55 -8.86 20.49
C LYS A 630 -22.10 -10.28 20.15
N GLU A 631 -22.91 -11.02 19.41
CA GLU A 631 -22.54 -12.36 18.93
C GLU A 631 -21.36 -12.31 17.95
N PHE A 632 -21.35 -11.33 17.04
CA PHE A 632 -20.34 -11.23 15.99
C PHE A 632 -19.02 -10.59 16.46
N LEU A 633 -19.10 -9.55 17.26
CA LEU A 633 -17.93 -8.81 17.71
C LEU A 633 -17.39 -9.27 19.07
N GLY A 634 -18.16 -10.11 19.78
CA GLY A 634 -17.82 -10.57 21.13
C GLY A 634 -18.29 -9.59 22.21
N PRO A 635 -17.78 -9.72 23.44
CA PRO A 635 -18.17 -8.89 24.56
C PRO A 635 -17.89 -7.40 24.30
N ILE A 636 -18.67 -6.54 24.93
CA ILE A 636 -18.50 -5.08 24.86
C ILE A 636 -17.09 -4.75 25.34
N LYS A 637 -16.37 -3.95 24.54
CA LYS A 637 -15.00 -3.54 24.85
C LYS A 637 -14.96 -2.33 25.79
N PHE A 638 -15.94 -1.43 25.63
CA PHE A 638 -16.02 -0.16 26.33
C PHE A 638 -17.44 -0.07 26.91
N GLY A 639 -17.63 -0.57 28.12
CA GLY A 639 -18.90 -0.42 28.86
C GLY A 639 -18.93 0.90 29.62
N GLU A 640 -20.13 1.42 29.88
CA GLU A 640 -20.31 2.42 30.92
C GLU A 640 -20.24 1.65 32.25
N ASP A 641 -19.24 1.94 33.07
CA ASP A 641 -19.22 1.46 34.44
C ASP A 641 -20.34 2.19 35.20
N GLU A 642 -21.42 1.48 35.57
CA GLU A 642 -22.56 2.06 36.27
C GLU A 642 -22.17 2.72 37.61
N ASN A 643 -20.99 2.42 38.14
CA ASN A 643 -20.45 2.98 39.37
C ASN A 643 -19.76 4.32 39.24
N GLU A 644 -19.48 4.81 38.01
CA GLU A 644 -18.78 6.09 37.81
C GLU A 644 -19.67 7.34 37.96
N ASN A 645 -20.99 7.17 38.09
CA ASN A 645 -21.93 8.30 38.27
C ASN A 645 -22.11 8.76 39.72
N ILE A 646 -21.35 8.21 40.67
CA ILE A 646 -21.46 8.57 42.10
C ILE A 646 -20.44 9.66 42.42
N ALA A 647 -20.87 10.73 43.11
CA ALA A 647 -19.98 11.76 43.62
C ALA A 647 -18.92 11.14 44.58
N GLN A 648 -17.66 11.38 44.27
CA GLN A 648 -16.54 10.81 45.02
C GLN A 648 -15.65 11.89 45.63
N ILE A 649 -15.04 11.59 46.77
CA ILE A 649 -14.08 12.47 47.42
C ILE A 649 -12.68 12.24 46.78
N GLY A 650 -12.04 13.32 46.39
CA GLY A 650 -10.69 13.26 45.81
C GLY A 650 -10.63 12.79 44.38
N VAL A 651 -11.75 12.52 43.73
CA VAL A 651 -11.79 12.07 42.32
C VAL A 651 -12.48 13.11 41.44
N VAL A 652 -11.81 13.56 40.36
CA VAL A 652 -12.35 14.58 39.46
C VAL A 652 -12.01 14.26 38.02
N ASN A 653 -12.96 14.43 37.10
CA ASN A 653 -12.78 14.19 35.70
C ASN A 653 -12.15 15.38 34.99
N GLY A 654 -10.90 15.24 34.55
CA GLY A 654 -10.23 16.14 33.64
C GLY A 654 -10.57 15.77 32.18
N LEU A 655 -10.36 16.71 31.27
CA LEU A 655 -10.52 16.53 29.85
C LEU A 655 -9.16 16.58 29.16
N ALA A 656 -8.80 15.51 28.47
CA ALA A 656 -7.56 15.37 27.72
C ALA A 656 -7.79 15.31 26.22
N TYR A 657 -6.75 15.61 25.47
CA TYR A 657 -6.69 15.40 24.03
C TYR A 657 -5.52 14.48 23.71
N THR A 658 -5.78 13.45 22.96
CA THR A 658 -4.80 12.45 22.56
C THR A 658 -4.78 12.28 21.05
N SER A 659 -3.81 11.54 20.55
CA SER A 659 -3.74 11.13 19.14
C SER A 659 -4.99 10.39 18.63
N TYR A 660 -5.74 9.80 19.52
CA TYR A 660 -6.98 9.08 19.20
C TYR A 660 -8.24 9.95 19.36
N GLY A 661 -8.09 11.19 19.78
CA GLY A 661 -9.15 12.14 20.02
C GLY A 661 -9.22 12.63 21.45
N GLY A 662 -10.35 13.24 21.81
CA GLY A 662 -10.60 13.63 23.18
C GLY A 662 -10.82 12.42 24.10
N SER A 663 -10.44 12.55 25.35
CA SER A 663 -10.62 11.52 26.40
C SER A 663 -10.94 12.20 27.71
N THR A 664 -11.58 11.48 28.63
CA THR A 664 -11.70 11.86 30.04
C THR A 664 -10.51 11.27 30.79
N LEU A 665 -10.10 11.95 31.84
CA LEU A 665 -8.97 11.60 32.66
C LEU A 665 -9.38 11.74 34.12
N ALA A 666 -9.70 10.66 34.78
CA ALA A 666 -9.98 10.68 36.21
C ALA A 666 -8.69 10.98 36.97
N ILE A 667 -8.70 12.02 37.79
CA ILE A 667 -7.60 12.37 38.69
C ILE A 667 -8.02 12.01 40.09
N GLU A 668 -7.28 11.08 40.69
CA GLU A 668 -7.49 10.56 42.02
C GLU A 668 -6.47 11.11 43.01
N VAL A 669 -6.93 11.66 44.10
CA VAL A 669 -6.10 12.18 45.19
C VAL A 669 -6.44 11.50 46.49
N THR A 670 -5.43 11.01 47.16
CA THR A 670 -5.53 10.45 48.53
C THR A 670 -4.44 11.01 49.41
N THR A 671 -4.66 10.92 50.71
CA THR A 671 -3.68 11.38 51.73
C THR A 671 -3.33 10.22 52.64
N PHE A 672 -2.15 10.21 53.16
CA PHE A 672 -1.65 9.24 54.13
C PHE A 672 -0.59 9.87 55.03
N PRO A 673 -0.45 9.37 56.30
CA PRO A 673 0.61 9.84 57.21
C PRO A 673 2.00 9.59 56.60
N GLY A 674 2.85 10.63 56.57
CA GLY A 674 4.21 10.54 55.99
C GLY A 674 4.80 11.90 55.67
N LYS A 675 6.10 11.96 55.45
CA LYS A 675 6.85 13.16 55.16
C LYS A 675 7.36 13.22 53.70
N GLU A 676 6.82 12.35 52.85
CA GLU A 676 7.23 12.27 51.44
C GLU A 676 6.75 13.48 50.61
N GLY A 677 5.85 14.29 51.13
CA GLY A 677 5.27 15.45 50.43
C GLY A 677 4.32 15.05 49.34
N LEU A 678 4.60 15.44 48.10
CA LEU A 678 3.76 15.12 46.91
C LEU A 678 4.30 13.91 46.18
N LYS A 679 3.48 12.86 46.08
CA LYS A 679 3.75 11.67 45.29
C LYS A 679 2.87 11.67 44.04
N LEU A 680 3.48 11.45 42.87
CA LEU A 680 2.81 11.46 41.57
C LEU A 680 2.99 10.12 40.89
N THR A 681 1.89 9.52 40.41
CA THR A 681 1.88 8.26 39.66
C THR A 681 0.94 8.33 38.45
N GLY A 682 1.13 7.48 37.43
CA GLY A 682 0.29 7.43 36.24
C GLY A 682 1.00 7.83 34.96
N SER A 683 2.34 7.65 34.88
CA SER A 683 3.15 7.96 33.68
C SER A 683 3.06 9.42 33.21
N LEU A 684 3.14 10.36 34.22
CA LEU A 684 3.14 11.80 33.95
C LEU A 684 4.49 12.27 33.46
N LYS A 685 4.51 13.06 32.40
CA LYS A 685 5.68 13.78 31.92
C LYS A 685 5.88 15.09 32.69
N ASP A 686 6.95 15.80 32.40
CA ASP A 686 7.46 16.88 33.24
C ASP A 686 6.52 18.09 33.33
N VAL A 687 5.87 18.51 32.20
CA VAL A 687 4.91 19.63 32.24
C VAL A 687 3.67 19.30 33.08
N MET A 688 3.21 18.06 33.06
CA MET A 688 2.05 17.64 33.86
C MET A 688 2.41 17.48 35.34
N LYS A 689 3.65 17.06 35.66
CA LYS A 689 4.16 17.04 37.02
C LYS A 689 4.25 18.45 37.61
N GLU A 690 4.80 19.41 36.83
CA GLU A 690 4.88 20.82 37.20
C GLU A 690 3.48 21.39 37.43
N SER A 691 2.50 21.11 36.56
CA SER A 691 1.10 21.52 36.73
C SER A 691 0.51 21.04 38.06
N ALA A 692 0.78 19.77 38.44
CA ALA A 692 0.33 19.24 39.73
C ALA A 692 1.04 19.92 40.94
N GLN A 693 2.30 20.28 40.81
CA GLN A 693 3.05 21.03 41.86
C GLN A 693 2.50 22.45 42.02
N ILE A 694 2.19 23.15 40.91
CA ILE A 694 1.58 24.49 40.93
C ILE A 694 0.21 24.43 41.57
N ALA A 695 -0.62 23.42 41.23
CA ALA A 695 -1.93 23.21 41.84
C ALA A 695 -1.84 23.03 43.36
N LEU A 696 -0.91 22.18 43.84
CA LEU A 696 -0.71 21.97 45.26
C LEU A 696 -0.21 23.24 45.97
N ALA A 697 0.73 23.96 45.39
CA ALA A 697 1.24 25.23 45.94
C ALA A 697 0.11 26.25 46.07
N TYR A 698 -0.78 26.36 45.09
CA TYR A 698 -1.94 27.24 45.13
C TYR A 698 -2.91 26.84 46.27
N VAL A 699 -3.22 25.55 46.42
CA VAL A 699 -4.09 25.04 47.50
C VAL A 699 -3.47 25.30 48.84
N ARG A 700 -2.18 24.97 49.04
CA ARG A 700 -1.44 25.18 50.30
C ARG A 700 -1.41 26.64 50.72
N HIS A 701 -1.30 27.58 49.78
CA HIS A 701 -1.36 29.02 50.07
C HIS A 701 -2.75 29.47 50.49
N ASN A 702 -3.85 28.84 50.01
CA ASN A 702 -5.23 29.25 50.22
C ASN A 702 -6.06 28.33 51.11
N THR A 703 -5.44 27.59 52.05
CA THR A 703 -6.09 26.61 52.95
C THR A 703 -7.30 27.18 53.69
N LYS A 704 -7.15 28.37 54.26
CA LYS A 704 -8.26 29.07 54.99
C LYS A 704 -9.41 29.37 54.11
N LYS A 705 -9.19 29.72 52.84
CA LYS A 705 -10.22 30.01 51.84
C LYS A 705 -11.03 28.79 51.43
N PHE A 706 -10.39 27.67 51.36
CA PHE A 706 -10.98 26.41 50.91
C PHE A 706 -11.49 25.51 52.05
N ASP A 707 -11.48 26.05 53.26
CA ASP A 707 -11.90 25.30 54.47
C ASP A 707 -11.16 23.94 54.61
N ILE A 708 -9.83 24.05 54.53
CA ILE A 708 -8.91 22.89 54.60
C ILE A 708 -8.17 22.98 55.94
N ASP A 709 -8.39 21.94 56.77
CA ASP A 709 -7.63 21.70 57.99
C ASP A 709 -6.75 20.46 57.78
N PHE A 710 -5.57 20.67 57.17
CA PHE A 710 -4.68 19.55 56.81
C PHE A 710 -3.24 19.91 57.22
N ASP A 711 -2.60 18.97 57.90
CA ASP A 711 -1.20 19.08 58.34
C ASP A 711 -0.27 18.59 57.21
N PHE A 712 0.24 19.54 56.42
CA PHE A 712 1.13 19.28 55.30
C PHE A 712 2.52 18.81 55.66
N ASP A 713 2.91 18.95 56.91
CA ASP A 713 4.25 18.61 57.39
C ASP A 713 4.37 17.15 57.85
N ASN A 714 3.24 16.58 58.31
CA ASN A 714 3.18 15.19 58.76
C ASN A 714 2.36 14.26 57.87
N ASN A 715 1.72 14.78 56.84
CA ASN A 715 0.95 13.96 55.86
C ASN A 715 1.40 14.21 54.44
N SER A 716 1.43 13.15 53.69
CA SER A 716 1.77 13.15 52.26
C SER A 716 0.51 13.09 51.42
N ILE A 717 0.59 13.68 50.22
CA ILE A 717 -0.48 13.69 49.24
C ILE A 717 -0.06 12.82 48.04
N HIS A 718 -0.87 11.88 47.69
CA HIS A 718 -0.65 11.04 46.50
C HIS A 718 -1.68 11.35 45.44
N ILE A 719 -1.20 11.79 44.27
CA ILE A 719 -2.03 12.00 43.07
C ILE A 719 -1.77 10.84 42.11
N HIS A 720 -2.82 10.14 41.74
CA HIS A 720 -2.77 9.10 40.76
C HIS A 720 -3.61 9.49 39.55
N VAL A 721 -3.07 9.25 38.37
CA VAL A 721 -3.79 9.39 37.12
C VAL A 721 -3.82 8.01 36.44
N PRO A 722 -4.98 7.33 36.45
CA PRO A 722 -5.11 5.96 35.90
C PRO A 722 -4.63 5.83 34.44
N GLU A 723 -4.59 4.61 33.92
CA GLU A 723 -4.03 4.27 32.59
C GLU A 723 -2.52 4.56 32.46
N GLY A 724 -1.71 4.04 33.37
CA GLY A 724 -0.25 4.25 33.41
C GLY A 724 0.51 3.77 32.16
N ALA A 725 -0.09 2.96 31.30
CA ALA A 725 0.51 2.53 30.04
C ALA A 725 0.59 3.64 28.98
N VAL A 726 -0.20 4.71 29.13
CA VAL A 726 -0.22 5.86 28.23
C VAL A 726 0.48 7.05 28.86
N PRO A 727 1.60 7.53 28.32
CA PRO A 727 2.26 8.74 28.82
C PRO A 727 1.34 9.96 28.66
N LYS A 728 1.26 10.77 29.74
CA LYS A 728 0.39 11.96 29.79
C LYS A 728 1.23 13.22 29.97
N ASP A 729 0.92 14.25 29.19
CA ASP A 729 1.62 15.53 29.26
C ASP A 729 0.68 16.70 29.05
N GLY A 730 1.08 17.89 29.52
CA GLY A 730 0.39 19.15 29.29
C GLY A 730 -0.12 19.83 30.58
N PRO A 731 -0.23 21.18 30.54
CA PRO A 731 -0.60 22.00 31.70
C PRO A 731 -2.12 22.03 31.93
N SER A 732 -2.95 21.60 30.98
CA SER A 732 -4.40 21.77 30.95
C SER A 732 -5.19 21.01 32.03
N ALA A 733 -4.54 20.15 32.80
CA ALA A 733 -5.11 19.45 33.96
C ALA A 733 -5.00 20.24 35.28
N GLY A 734 -4.42 21.44 35.27
CA GLY A 734 -4.16 22.22 36.48
C GLY A 734 -5.40 22.48 37.33
N VAL A 735 -6.51 22.90 36.73
CA VAL A 735 -7.76 23.11 37.47
C VAL A 735 -8.34 21.81 38.03
N THR A 736 -8.13 20.69 37.31
CA THR A 736 -8.58 19.36 37.77
C THR A 736 -7.77 18.90 38.97
N PHE A 737 -6.43 19.01 38.94
CA PHE A 737 -5.56 18.73 40.07
C PHE A 737 -5.97 19.55 41.28
N THR A 738 -6.18 20.88 41.10
CA THR A 738 -6.59 21.77 42.17
C THR A 738 -7.89 21.29 42.82
N THR A 739 -8.89 20.94 41.99
CA THR A 739 -10.21 20.51 42.50
C THR A 739 -10.15 19.17 43.21
N SER A 740 -9.34 18.21 42.65
CA SER A 740 -9.16 16.88 43.27
C SER A 740 -8.43 17.00 44.62
N ILE A 741 -7.40 17.86 44.70
CA ILE A 741 -6.68 18.11 45.97
C ILE A 741 -7.62 18.75 46.98
N ILE A 742 -8.39 19.82 46.64
CA ILE A 742 -9.33 20.45 47.54
C ILE A 742 -10.37 19.44 48.01
N SER A 743 -10.96 18.67 47.11
CA SER A 743 -11.95 17.63 47.43
C SER A 743 -11.40 16.61 48.45
N ALA A 744 -10.16 16.11 48.22
CA ALA A 744 -9.53 15.17 49.13
C ALA A 744 -9.23 15.77 50.50
N LEU A 745 -8.71 17.01 50.56
CA LEU A 745 -8.31 17.68 51.81
C LEU A 745 -9.47 18.26 52.61
N SER A 746 -10.55 18.68 51.92
CA SER A 746 -11.77 19.17 52.58
C SER A 746 -12.84 18.11 52.79
N HIS A 747 -12.61 16.86 52.38
CA HIS A 747 -13.55 15.72 52.41
C HIS A 747 -14.91 16.04 51.75
N LYS A 748 -14.93 16.91 50.73
CA LYS A 748 -16.14 17.27 50.00
C LYS A 748 -16.16 16.54 48.65
N PRO A 749 -17.26 15.79 48.37
CA PRO A 749 -17.33 15.02 47.11
C PRO A 749 -17.56 15.94 45.91
N VAL A 750 -17.06 15.53 44.73
CA VAL A 750 -17.28 16.19 43.44
C VAL A 750 -18.20 15.34 42.61
N PRO A 751 -19.25 15.90 41.97
CA PRO A 751 -20.17 15.15 41.12
C PRO A 751 -19.43 14.59 39.90
N ALA A 752 -19.65 13.32 39.56
CA ALA A 752 -18.97 12.62 38.44
C ALA A 752 -19.36 13.19 37.07
N ASN A 753 -20.52 13.82 36.94
CA ASN A 753 -21.00 14.45 35.68
C ASN A 753 -20.39 15.83 35.40
N ILE A 754 -19.38 16.24 36.17
CA ILE A 754 -18.60 17.46 35.98
C ILE A 754 -17.24 17.12 35.36
N GLY A 755 -16.89 17.81 34.29
CA GLY A 755 -15.56 17.79 33.69
C GLY A 755 -14.92 19.18 33.76
N MET A 756 -13.61 19.24 33.75
CA MET A 756 -12.90 20.52 33.72
C MET A 756 -11.59 20.44 32.95
N THR A 757 -11.20 21.59 32.42
CA THR A 757 -9.93 21.79 31.75
C THR A 757 -9.46 23.21 31.88
N GLY A 758 -8.20 23.41 32.11
CA GLY A 758 -7.58 24.73 32.28
C GLY A 758 -6.21 24.61 32.93
N GLU A 759 -5.28 25.46 32.53
CA GLU A 759 -4.04 25.66 33.24
C GLU A 759 -4.26 26.61 34.41
N ILE A 760 -3.66 26.34 35.54
CA ILE A 760 -3.78 27.20 36.72
C ILE A 760 -2.44 27.86 37.03
N THR A 761 -2.50 29.15 37.45
CA THR A 761 -1.34 29.88 37.96
C THR A 761 -1.29 29.84 39.47
N LEU A 762 -0.13 30.18 40.08
CA LEU A 762 0.02 30.31 41.53
C LEU A 762 -0.92 31.33 42.19
N ARG A 763 -1.55 32.19 41.40
CA ARG A 763 -2.57 33.15 41.85
C ARG A 763 -4.01 32.74 41.58
N GLY A 764 -4.21 31.52 41.13
CA GLY A 764 -5.54 30.97 40.80
C GLY A 764 -6.18 31.48 39.51
N LYS A 765 -5.45 32.21 38.64
CA LYS A 765 -5.92 32.56 37.32
C LYS A 765 -5.95 31.30 36.43
N VAL A 766 -7.05 31.15 35.69
CA VAL A 766 -7.21 30.02 34.74
C VAL A 766 -6.81 30.48 33.33
N LEU A 767 -5.81 29.84 32.75
CA LEU A 767 -5.25 30.15 31.44
C LEU A 767 -5.86 29.31 30.33
N PRO A 768 -5.88 29.82 29.09
CA PRO A 768 -6.49 29.12 27.94
C PRO A 768 -5.76 27.82 27.56
N ILE A 769 -6.52 26.93 26.95
CA ILE A 769 -6.06 25.59 26.51
C ILE A 769 -6.35 25.35 25.04
N GLY A 770 -5.70 24.37 24.47
CA GLY A 770 -5.98 23.84 23.13
C GLY A 770 -6.99 22.68 23.12
N GLY A 771 -7.54 22.38 21.93
CA GLY A 771 -8.37 21.20 21.68
C GLY A 771 -9.73 21.21 22.40
N LEU A 772 -10.37 22.39 22.56
CA LEU A 772 -11.67 22.49 23.24
C LEU A 772 -12.74 21.67 22.56
N LYS A 773 -12.78 21.63 21.23
CA LYS A 773 -13.75 20.86 20.45
C LYS A 773 -13.64 19.36 20.79
N GLU A 774 -12.44 18.80 20.73
CA GLU A 774 -12.17 17.38 21.00
C GLU A 774 -12.48 17.02 22.45
N LYS A 775 -12.12 17.87 23.38
CA LYS A 775 -12.43 17.72 24.81
C LYS A 775 -13.94 17.74 25.07
N SER A 776 -14.66 18.60 24.36
CA SER A 776 -16.14 18.68 24.46
C SER A 776 -16.82 17.44 23.88
N LEU A 777 -16.31 16.93 22.75
CA LEU A 777 -16.82 15.67 22.17
C LEU A 777 -16.61 14.50 23.14
N ALA A 778 -15.45 14.40 23.76
CA ALA A 778 -15.18 13.38 24.77
C ALA A 778 -16.14 13.51 25.96
N ALA A 779 -16.33 14.71 26.47
CA ALA A 779 -17.22 14.96 27.60
C ALA A 779 -18.65 14.48 27.30
N SER A 780 -19.20 14.80 26.13
CA SER A 780 -20.51 14.28 25.70
C SER A 780 -20.54 12.74 25.62
N GLN A 781 -19.49 12.11 25.07
CA GLN A 781 -19.37 10.64 24.96
C GLN A 781 -19.33 9.94 26.30
N PHE A 782 -18.66 10.54 27.30
CA PHE A 782 -18.52 10.00 28.64
C PHE A 782 -19.60 10.48 29.63
N GLY A 783 -20.70 11.07 29.14
CA GLY A 783 -21.85 11.42 29.95
C GLY A 783 -21.65 12.66 30.85
N ILE A 784 -20.57 13.43 30.67
CA ILE A 784 -20.32 14.68 31.36
C ILE A 784 -21.36 15.71 30.91
N LYS A 785 -22.06 16.35 31.87
CA LYS A 785 -23.12 17.31 31.61
C LYS A 785 -22.69 18.76 31.80
N LYS A 786 -21.60 19.00 32.54
CA LYS A 786 -21.11 20.33 32.83
C LYS A 786 -19.61 20.39 32.73
N ILE A 787 -19.08 21.36 31.98
CA ILE A 787 -17.64 21.58 31.79
C ILE A 787 -17.22 22.95 32.22
N PHE A 788 -16.23 23.04 33.10
CA PHE A 788 -15.53 24.29 33.39
C PHE A 788 -14.40 24.50 32.36
N ILE A 789 -14.45 25.66 31.70
CA ILE A 789 -13.49 26.04 30.67
C ILE A 789 -12.85 27.39 31.00
N PRO A 790 -11.62 27.67 30.57
CA PRO A 790 -11.06 29.01 30.67
C PRO A 790 -11.90 30.05 29.93
N PHE A 791 -12.04 31.22 30.51
CA PHE A 791 -12.85 32.32 29.92
C PHE A 791 -12.40 32.67 28.48
N ASP A 792 -11.09 32.70 28.23
CA ASP A 792 -10.53 33.05 26.94
C ASP A 792 -10.83 31.99 25.88
N ASN A 793 -11.21 30.77 26.27
CA ASN A 793 -11.66 29.72 25.36
C ASN A 793 -13.14 29.85 24.96
N GLN A 794 -13.89 30.80 25.51
CA GLN A 794 -15.28 31.03 25.12
C GLN A 794 -15.42 31.28 23.60
N ARG A 795 -14.45 31.95 23.00
CA ARG A 795 -14.39 32.18 21.54
C ARG A 795 -14.31 30.90 20.74
N HIS A 796 -13.72 29.85 21.28
CA HIS A 796 -13.54 28.55 20.61
C HIS A 796 -14.79 27.66 20.70
N LEU A 797 -15.82 28.07 21.45
CA LEU A 797 -17.12 27.39 21.46
C LEU A 797 -17.82 27.44 20.09
N ILE A 798 -17.45 28.36 19.21
CA ILE A 798 -17.96 28.41 17.84
C ILE A 798 -17.62 27.15 17.06
N ASP A 799 -16.52 26.49 17.39
CA ASP A 799 -16.03 25.27 16.73
C ASP A 799 -16.64 23.99 17.29
N VAL A 800 -17.33 24.08 18.43
CA VAL A 800 -18.02 22.94 19.03
C VAL A 800 -19.38 22.74 18.35
N PRO A 801 -19.70 21.50 17.92
CA PRO A 801 -20.99 21.20 17.28
C PRO A 801 -22.19 21.58 18.17
N GLU A 802 -23.25 22.08 17.55
CA GLU A 802 -24.47 22.50 18.25
C GLU A 802 -25.15 21.37 19.05
N GLU A 803 -24.99 20.14 18.58
CA GLU A 803 -25.48 18.93 19.24
C GLU A 803 -24.83 18.75 20.62
N VAL A 804 -23.51 18.92 20.68
CA VAL A 804 -22.72 18.79 21.90
C VAL A 804 -23.03 19.97 22.85
N LYS A 805 -23.22 21.17 22.30
CA LYS A 805 -23.62 22.34 23.09
C LYS A 805 -24.98 22.19 23.78
N LYS A 806 -25.88 21.38 23.19
CA LYS A 806 -27.19 21.09 23.79
C LYS A 806 -27.10 20.05 24.91
N GLU A 807 -26.11 19.15 24.84
CA GLU A 807 -25.92 18.07 25.82
C GLU A 807 -25.09 18.49 27.02
N VAL A 808 -24.20 19.46 26.85
CA VAL A 808 -23.16 19.86 27.80
C VAL A 808 -23.27 21.34 28.09
N GLU A 809 -23.37 21.71 29.37
CA GLU A 809 -23.31 23.07 29.89
C GLU A 809 -21.86 23.53 29.99
N TYR A 810 -21.52 24.67 29.39
CA TYR A 810 -20.18 25.28 29.44
C TYR A 810 -20.15 26.43 30.43
N VAL A 811 -19.21 26.39 31.39
CA VAL A 811 -19.01 27.43 32.39
C VAL A 811 -17.64 28.09 32.18
N PRO A 812 -17.58 29.27 31.52
CA PRO A 812 -16.33 30.01 31.37
C PRO A 812 -15.92 30.62 32.70
N VAL A 813 -14.65 30.40 33.11
CA VAL A 813 -14.07 30.87 34.37
C VAL A 813 -12.76 31.61 34.15
N LYS A 814 -12.54 32.70 34.88
CA LYS A 814 -11.31 33.50 34.89
C LYS A 814 -10.40 33.11 36.04
N TYR A 815 -10.99 32.80 37.19
CA TYR A 815 -10.27 32.40 38.39
C TYR A 815 -10.86 31.13 38.98
N TYR A 816 -10.03 30.34 39.63
CA TYR A 816 -10.40 29.05 40.21
C TYR A 816 -11.52 29.23 41.29
N ASP A 817 -11.59 30.36 41.94
CA ASP A 817 -12.65 30.68 42.93
C ASP A 817 -14.06 30.50 42.37
N GLU A 818 -14.24 30.77 41.11
CA GLU A 818 -15.55 30.61 40.43
C GLU A 818 -15.93 29.11 40.35
N ILE A 819 -14.95 28.23 40.15
CA ILE A 819 -15.13 26.79 40.16
C ILE A 819 -15.47 26.33 41.58
N TYR A 820 -14.65 26.74 42.56
CA TYR A 820 -14.84 26.38 43.96
C TYR A 820 -16.24 26.74 44.45
N ASN A 821 -16.70 27.97 44.18
CA ASN A 821 -18.03 28.42 44.61
C ASN A 821 -19.16 27.59 44.00
N GLN A 822 -19.04 27.18 42.74
CA GLN A 822 -20.09 26.39 42.08
C GLN A 822 -20.11 24.92 42.54
N ILE A 823 -18.97 24.33 42.82
CA ILE A 823 -18.88 22.89 43.18
C ILE A 823 -19.11 22.68 44.66
N PHE A 824 -18.44 23.49 45.53
CA PHE A 824 -18.36 23.20 46.95
C PHE A 824 -19.30 24.09 47.83
N LEU A 825 -19.71 25.27 47.36
CA LEU A 825 -20.59 26.17 48.15
C LEU A 825 -22.08 26.09 47.73
N ASN A 826 -22.37 26.05 46.42
CA ASN A 826 -23.76 26.00 45.93
C ASN A 826 -24.45 24.63 46.13
N ASN A 827 -23.70 23.50 46.19
CA ASN A 827 -24.28 22.21 46.50
C ASN A 827 -24.80 22.06 47.95
N ASN A 828 -24.29 22.85 48.88
CA ASN A 828 -24.80 22.88 50.25
C ASN A 828 -26.23 23.46 50.40
N SER A 829 -26.72 24.20 49.44
CA SER A 829 -28.10 24.74 49.45
C SER A 829 -29.13 23.67 49.05
N VAL A 830 -28.78 22.76 48.14
CA VAL A 830 -29.72 21.74 47.64
C VAL A 830 -29.91 20.60 48.64
N GLU A 831 -28.89 20.25 49.45
CA GLU A 831 -29.02 19.24 50.51
C GLU A 831 -29.81 19.80 51.74
N LYS A 832 -29.67 21.08 52.07
CA LYS A 832 -30.48 21.72 53.07
C LYS A 832 -31.97 21.75 52.71
N ASP A 833 -32.30 22.02 51.43
CA ASP A 833 -33.68 22.01 50.96
C ASP A 833 -34.33 20.61 50.93
N LYS A 834 -33.53 19.56 50.60
CA LYS A 834 -34.01 18.16 50.63
C LYS A 834 -34.22 17.69 52.10
N ASN A 835 -33.37 18.07 53.05
CA ASN A 835 -33.54 17.76 54.45
C ASN A 835 -34.67 18.56 55.12
N ILE A 836 -34.97 19.77 54.64
CA ILE A 836 -36.11 20.56 55.11
C ILE A 836 -37.43 19.97 54.57
N LYS A 837 -37.46 19.53 53.30
CA LYS A 837 -38.62 18.88 52.69
C LYS A 837 -38.88 17.45 53.23
N SER A 838 -37.89 16.73 53.69
CA SER A 838 -38.01 15.42 54.30
C SER A 838 -38.51 15.56 55.78
N LYS A 839 -38.11 16.58 56.53
CA LYS A 839 -38.58 16.90 57.86
C LYS A 839 -40.03 17.46 57.90
N ASN A 840 -40.42 18.13 56.79
CA ASN A 840 -41.83 18.63 56.67
C ASN A 840 -42.83 17.58 56.10
N LYS A 841 -42.36 16.41 55.66
CA LYS A 841 -43.19 15.25 55.30
C LYS A 841 -43.33 14.24 56.44
N ALA A 842 -42.58 14.41 57.52
CA ALA A 842 -42.63 13.55 58.73
C ALA A 842 -43.28 14.20 59.93
N LYS A 843 -44.02 15.36 59.71
CA LYS A 843 -44.94 15.95 60.72
C LYS A 843 -46.34 15.85 60.20
#